data_6372931b7468989463e4ae6edbe9587e
#
_entry.id   6372931b7468989463e4ae6edbe9587e
#
_cell.length_a   1.000
_cell.length_b   1.000
_cell.length_c   1.000
_cell.angle_alpha   90.00
_cell.angle_beta   90.00
_cell.angle_gamma   90.00
#
_symmetry.space_group_name_H-M   'P 1'
#
loop_
_entity.id
_entity.type
_entity.pdbx_description
1 polymer ?
#
loop_
_entity_poly.entity_id
_entity_poly.type
_entity_poly.pdbx_seq_one_letter_code
_entity_poly.pdbx_strand_id
1 'polypeptide(L)'
;MGVIGASINLVSLFAFIVVLGILVDDAIVVGESVYTLGSKGKKPLLASIEGTHLVAVPVTFAILTSMVAFVPMLFLPGWLGKLMKDIPLVVIPALFFSLIESKFILPYHLTLCRFDKKHKNWLAKLQGKVSSGLENFIKHSYQPFLALCLRNRYLTLSAFLGLFAITIGLIFGGHVPSIRGIPPVPSDYISVKVFMQDGVPASSTEKALEQIERARLEVVDFLSREGEPNPFKHAMVTMGAQPFTGGPKSSSNIVTGSNMGEISVELIKSEDRNRTAPQISALWRERIGPLPGIKQLYFGDVAAGGSKTAIDVEISGQDLNRMTQAAQAIKERLGTYEGLFDISDTYAGGKRELKLKLKPEGRALGLTHADLGRQVRQAYYGEEIQRIQRDRDEVKVMLRYPLADRKTLTALDNLRIRSPNGIEAPLAEVATVELGRGYPTINRANRNRIINVQSSADKVVAKIPSIEQDLDANFIPALREKFPNLRFSFVGERKEQSESDSGLAQAGGISLFVIYALLAIPFRSYLQPFLIMSVIPFGLIGAVLGHLLFEMPLSQLSHFGLVALTGVVINDSLVMVHYVNQRAKEVPVMEAAKLAGTARFRAILLTSLTTFVGLLPILFERSLQAQFLKPMAIAIGFGVLFATFITLLMVPCLYLILDDAKRIANIIFGRNRRA
;
A
#
# COMPACT_ATOMS: atom_id res chain seq x y z
N MET A 1 22.63 -9.60 2.87
CA MET A 1 21.98 -8.93 1.74
C MET A 1 22.62 -9.27 0.41
N GLY A 2 23.93 -9.09 0.20
CA GLY A 2 24.59 -9.40 -1.08
C GLY A 2 24.39 -10.84 -1.56
N VAL A 3 24.48 -11.84 -0.66
CA VAL A 3 24.31 -13.27 -1.02
C VAL A 3 22.91 -13.63 -1.49
N ILE A 4 21.89 -12.95 -0.97
CA ILE A 4 20.47 -13.20 -1.31
C ILE A 4 19.93 -12.22 -2.35
N GLY A 5 20.78 -11.38 -2.94
CA GLY A 5 20.39 -10.40 -3.97
C GLY A 5 19.46 -9.28 -3.47
N ALA A 6 19.40 -9.06 -2.14
CA ALA A 6 18.61 -7.98 -1.57
C ALA A 6 19.38 -6.66 -1.55
N SER A 7 18.76 -5.58 -1.98
CA SER A 7 19.33 -4.23 -1.97
C SER A 7 19.13 -3.52 -0.63
N ILE A 8 20.03 -2.59 -0.31
CA ILE A 8 19.81 -1.65 0.81
C ILE A 8 18.91 -0.54 0.28
N ASN A 9 17.67 -0.54 0.73
CA ASN A 9 16.65 0.43 0.36
C ASN A 9 15.81 0.82 1.59
N LEU A 10 14.86 1.72 1.41
CA LEU A 10 14.00 2.21 2.49
C LEU A 10 13.28 1.07 3.23
N VAL A 11 12.74 0.10 2.49
CA VAL A 11 11.96 -1.01 3.06
C VAL A 11 12.86 -1.98 3.83
N SER A 12 14.05 -2.30 3.30
CA SER A 12 15.02 -3.14 3.99
C SER A 12 15.59 -2.45 5.23
N LEU A 13 15.82 -1.12 5.18
CA LEU A 13 16.26 -0.36 6.35
C LEU A 13 15.18 -0.34 7.45
N PHE A 14 13.92 -0.16 7.07
CA PHE A 14 12.79 -0.30 7.99
C PHE A 14 12.73 -1.70 8.62
N ALA A 15 12.95 -2.74 7.81
CA ALA A 15 12.99 -4.12 8.31
C ALA A 15 14.09 -4.32 9.36
N PHE A 16 15.26 -3.67 9.21
CA PHE A 16 16.30 -3.67 10.25
C PHE A 16 15.83 -3.00 11.54
N ILE A 17 15.14 -1.87 11.44
CA ILE A 17 14.60 -1.17 12.63
C ILE A 17 13.58 -2.05 13.36
N VAL A 18 12.66 -2.66 12.61
CA VAL A 18 11.64 -3.55 13.18
C VAL A 18 12.29 -4.77 13.83
N VAL A 19 13.20 -5.43 13.13
CA VAL A 19 13.82 -6.65 13.64
C VAL A 19 14.72 -6.37 14.84
N LEU A 20 15.34 -5.20 14.93
CA LEU A 20 16.17 -4.82 16.08
C LEU A 20 15.39 -4.88 17.40
N GLY A 21 14.14 -4.43 17.39
CA GLY A 21 13.24 -4.57 18.55
C GLY A 21 12.97 -6.04 18.91
N ILE A 22 12.68 -6.86 17.90
CA ILE A 22 12.36 -8.28 18.10
C ILE A 22 13.60 -9.11 18.51
N LEU A 23 14.79 -8.77 18.01
CA LEU A 23 16.05 -9.45 18.35
C LEU A 23 16.41 -9.35 19.83
N VAL A 24 16.09 -8.21 20.45
CA VAL A 24 16.41 -7.96 21.86
C VAL A 24 15.56 -8.85 22.79
N ASP A 25 14.37 -9.28 22.37
CA ASP A 25 13.44 -10.07 23.17
C ASP A 25 14.08 -11.38 23.65
N ASP A 26 14.72 -12.10 22.75
CA ASP A 26 15.33 -13.40 23.05
C ASP A 26 16.53 -13.25 24.01
N ALA A 27 17.33 -12.21 23.78
CA ALA A 27 18.47 -11.87 24.62
C ALA A 27 18.02 -11.48 26.05
N ILE A 28 16.91 -10.74 26.18
CA ILE A 28 16.32 -10.36 27.46
C ILE A 28 15.85 -11.60 28.24
N VAL A 29 15.14 -12.53 27.59
CA VAL A 29 14.64 -13.74 28.24
C VAL A 29 15.77 -14.62 28.75
N VAL A 30 16.82 -14.84 27.94
CA VAL A 30 18.01 -15.61 28.36
C VAL A 30 18.77 -14.87 29.46
N GLY A 31 19.02 -13.57 29.27
CA GLY A 31 19.73 -12.73 30.24
C GLY A 31 19.05 -12.68 31.60
N GLU A 32 17.72 -12.55 31.64
CA GLU A 32 16.95 -12.54 32.89
C GLU A 32 16.96 -13.89 33.60
N SER A 33 16.90 -15.00 32.84
CA SER A 33 17.01 -16.34 33.40
C SER A 33 18.37 -16.57 34.08
N VAL A 34 19.45 -16.17 33.40
CA VAL A 34 20.83 -16.24 33.94
C VAL A 34 21.00 -15.33 35.16
N TYR A 35 20.50 -14.06 35.06
CA TYR A 35 20.56 -13.11 36.17
C TYR A 35 19.81 -13.61 37.41
N THR A 36 18.64 -14.21 37.22
CA THR A 36 17.86 -14.77 38.33
C THR A 36 18.59 -15.89 39.07
N LEU A 37 19.33 -16.75 38.36
CA LEU A 37 20.13 -17.80 38.97
C LEU A 37 21.42 -17.24 39.63
N GLY A 38 22.06 -16.28 38.98
CA GLY A 38 23.26 -15.60 39.51
C GLY A 38 22.96 -14.81 40.79
N SER A 39 21.82 -14.12 40.86
CA SER A 39 21.36 -13.39 42.05
C SER A 39 21.01 -14.28 43.24
N LYS A 40 20.70 -15.58 42.99
CA LYS A 40 20.53 -16.62 44.02
C LYS A 40 21.83 -17.22 44.51
N GLY A 41 23.00 -16.67 44.11
CA GLY A 41 24.30 -17.09 44.56
C GLY A 41 25.01 -18.20 43.75
N LYS A 42 24.47 -18.58 42.57
CA LYS A 42 25.14 -19.52 41.68
C LYS A 42 26.38 -18.86 41.04
N LYS A 43 27.44 -19.63 40.84
CA LYS A 43 28.64 -19.17 40.11
C LYS A 43 28.26 -18.71 38.69
N PRO A 44 28.85 -17.65 38.12
CA PRO A 44 28.49 -17.09 36.84
C PRO A 44 28.40 -18.12 35.70
N LEU A 45 29.38 -19.03 35.61
CA LEU A 45 29.38 -20.09 34.59
C LEU A 45 28.17 -21.04 34.72
N LEU A 46 27.90 -21.52 35.93
CA LEU A 46 26.78 -22.42 36.19
C LEU A 46 25.45 -21.71 35.99
N ALA A 47 25.35 -20.46 36.43
CA ALA A 47 24.14 -19.64 36.21
C ALA A 47 23.87 -19.43 34.72
N SER A 48 24.90 -19.19 33.89
CA SER A 48 24.80 -19.07 32.44
C SER A 48 24.32 -20.35 31.77
N ILE A 49 24.95 -21.49 32.09
CA ILE A 49 24.61 -22.78 31.49
C ILE A 49 23.16 -23.18 31.87
N GLU A 50 22.85 -23.22 33.16
CA GLU A 50 21.54 -23.64 33.60
C GLU A 50 20.43 -22.64 33.21
N GLY A 51 20.72 -21.33 33.32
CA GLY A 51 19.77 -20.28 32.94
C GLY A 51 19.40 -20.35 31.47
N THR A 52 20.37 -20.59 30.60
CA THR A 52 20.13 -20.77 29.16
C THR A 52 19.34 -22.05 28.88
N HIS A 53 19.71 -23.16 29.51
CA HIS A 53 19.00 -24.44 29.35
C HIS A 53 17.50 -24.35 29.73
N LEU A 54 17.17 -23.63 30.81
CA LEU A 54 15.78 -23.46 31.28
C LEU A 54 14.87 -22.82 30.23
N VAL A 55 15.40 -21.92 29.41
CA VAL A 55 14.64 -21.17 28.41
C VAL A 55 14.97 -21.55 26.97
N ALA A 56 15.90 -22.49 26.76
CA ALA A 56 16.36 -22.86 25.41
C ALA A 56 15.23 -23.35 24.49
N VAL A 57 14.32 -24.18 24.98
CA VAL A 57 13.20 -24.72 24.19
C VAL A 57 12.18 -23.63 23.85
N PRO A 58 11.61 -22.89 24.80
CA PRO A 58 10.66 -21.83 24.47
C PRO A 58 11.25 -20.76 23.57
N VAL A 59 12.48 -20.30 23.79
CA VAL A 59 13.15 -19.31 22.93
C VAL A 59 13.31 -19.83 21.50
N THR A 60 13.72 -21.09 21.32
CA THR A 60 13.86 -21.67 19.97
C THR A 60 12.54 -21.64 19.21
N PHE A 61 11.48 -22.15 19.81
CA PHE A 61 10.17 -22.21 19.14
C PHE A 61 9.54 -20.82 18.97
N ALA A 62 9.81 -19.87 19.86
CA ALA A 62 9.41 -18.49 19.73
C ALA A 62 10.05 -17.83 18.48
N ILE A 63 11.36 -17.99 18.31
CA ILE A 63 12.06 -17.45 17.13
C ILE A 63 11.56 -18.12 15.85
N LEU A 64 11.40 -19.46 15.84
CA LEU A 64 10.89 -20.18 14.67
C LEU A 64 9.47 -19.74 14.32
N THR A 65 8.59 -19.55 15.29
CA THR A 65 7.22 -19.05 15.02
C THR A 65 7.23 -17.61 14.52
N SER A 66 8.12 -16.77 15.04
CA SER A 66 8.32 -15.41 14.53
C SER A 66 8.83 -15.40 13.09
N MET A 67 9.80 -16.26 12.73
CA MET A 67 10.25 -16.40 11.33
C MET A 67 9.10 -16.80 10.42
N VAL A 68 8.30 -17.80 10.80
CA VAL A 68 7.15 -18.29 10.02
C VAL A 68 6.07 -17.21 9.87
N ALA A 69 5.88 -16.34 10.85
CA ALA A 69 4.92 -15.23 10.76
C ALA A 69 5.25 -14.23 9.63
N PHE A 70 6.53 -14.07 9.26
CA PHE A 70 6.94 -13.20 8.16
C PHE A 70 6.88 -13.88 6.78
N VAL A 71 6.78 -15.22 6.72
CA VAL A 71 6.79 -15.98 5.44
C VAL A 71 5.65 -15.56 4.47
N PRO A 72 4.42 -15.26 4.90
CA PRO A 72 3.35 -14.82 4.00
C PRO A 72 3.72 -13.66 3.10
N MET A 73 4.56 -12.73 3.58
CA MET A 73 4.99 -11.57 2.81
C MET A 73 5.89 -11.93 1.61
N LEU A 74 6.52 -13.12 1.59
CA LEU A 74 7.33 -13.59 0.45
C LEU A 74 6.47 -14.00 -0.75
N PHE A 75 5.22 -14.38 -0.51
CA PHE A 75 4.30 -14.94 -1.50
C PHE A 75 3.23 -13.94 -1.97
N LEU A 76 3.35 -12.69 -1.58
CA LEU A 76 2.42 -11.65 -2.01
C LEU A 76 2.54 -11.41 -3.53
N PRO A 77 1.41 -11.43 -4.27
CA PRO A 77 1.40 -11.13 -5.69
C PRO A 77 1.56 -9.61 -5.96
N GLY A 78 1.80 -9.28 -7.21
CA GLY A 78 1.82 -7.91 -7.69
C GLY A 78 3.10 -7.13 -7.36
N TRP A 79 3.07 -5.82 -7.63
CA TRP A 79 4.22 -4.94 -7.43
C TRP A 79 4.49 -4.66 -5.95
N LEU A 80 3.42 -4.57 -5.14
CA LEU A 80 3.54 -4.35 -3.70
C LEU A 80 4.18 -5.56 -3.00
N GLY A 81 3.85 -6.78 -3.44
CA GLY A 81 4.53 -7.98 -2.97
C GLY A 81 6.03 -7.96 -3.29
N LYS A 82 6.41 -7.51 -4.49
CA LYS A 82 7.83 -7.34 -4.85
C LYS A 82 8.56 -6.34 -3.97
N LEU A 83 7.88 -5.28 -3.54
CA LEU A 83 8.43 -4.27 -2.64
C LEU A 83 8.53 -4.80 -1.20
N MET A 84 7.48 -5.44 -0.70
CA MET A 84 7.38 -5.91 0.69
C MET A 84 8.22 -7.16 0.98
N LYS A 85 8.60 -7.95 -0.03
CA LYS A 85 9.45 -9.14 0.16
C LYS A 85 10.81 -8.84 0.78
N ASP A 86 11.30 -7.60 0.69
CA ASP A 86 12.57 -7.19 1.30
C ASP A 86 12.50 -7.25 2.84
N ILE A 87 11.30 -7.12 3.44
CA ILE A 87 11.12 -7.24 4.89
C ILE A 87 11.48 -8.64 5.39
N PRO A 88 10.80 -9.72 4.96
CA PRO A 88 11.17 -11.06 5.40
C PRO A 88 12.58 -11.49 4.99
N LEU A 89 13.11 -11.02 3.86
CA LEU A 89 14.48 -11.29 3.44
C LEU A 89 15.53 -10.69 4.39
N VAL A 90 15.19 -9.67 5.15
CA VAL A 90 16.03 -9.11 6.21
C VAL A 90 15.72 -9.77 7.55
N VAL A 91 14.45 -9.86 7.91
CA VAL A 91 14.00 -10.29 9.24
C VAL A 91 14.31 -11.77 9.49
N ILE A 92 14.03 -12.66 8.54
CA ILE A 92 14.22 -14.11 8.72
C ILE A 92 15.69 -14.47 8.97
N PRO A 93 16.66 -14.03 8.15
CA PRO A 93 18.08 -14.28 8.45
C PRO A 93 18.54 -13.63 9.75
N ALA A 94 18.07 -12.42 10.07
CA ALA A 94 18.44 -11.75 11.31
C ALA A 94 17.98 -12.56 12.53
N LEU A 95 16.73 -13.04 12.53
CA LEU A 95 16.21 -13.92 13.58
C LEU A 95 16.96 -15.26 13.65
N PHE A 96 17.35 -15.81 12.51
CA PHE A 96 18.17 -17.03 12.49
C PHE A 96 19.51 -16.83 13.18
N PHE A 97 20.22 -15.72 12.90
CA PHE A 97 21.46 -15.40 13.58
C PHE A 97 21.24 -15.06 15.06
N SER A 98 20.12 -14.43 15.43
CA SER A 98 19.74 -14.22 16.83
C SER A 98 19.62 -15.54 17.60
N LEU A 99 19.04 -16.57 16.96
CA LEU A 99 18.94 -17.89 17.58
C LEU A 99 20.33 -18.47 17.91
N ILE A 100 21.31 -18.28 17.04
CA ILE A 100 22.68 -18.71 17.27
C ILE A 100 23.32 -17.88 18.38
N GLU A 101 23.13 -16.56 18.32
CA GLU A 101 23.68 -15.62 19.30
C GLU A 101 23.13 -15.91 20.70
N SER A 102 21.82 -15.99 20.86
CA SER A 102 21.17 -16.18 22.16
C SER A 102 21.50 -17.51 22.85
N LYS A 103 21.87 -18.55 22.06
CA LYS A 103 22.20 -19.87 22.60
C LYS A 103 23.68 -20.11 22.86
N PHE A 104 24.55 -19.52 22.03
CA PHE A 104 25.98 -19.84 22.07
C PHE A 104 26.84 -18.67 22.49
N ILE A 105 26.56 -17.47 21.99
CA ILE A 105 27.42 -16.30 22.19
C ILE A 105 27.05 -15.55 23.47
N LEU A 106 25.78 -15.22 23.61
CA LEU A 106 25.24 -14.47 24.77
C LEU A 106 25.53 -15.17 26.11
N PRO A 107 25.33 -16.49 26.28
CA PRO A 107 25.64 -17.17 27.54
C PRO A 107 27.11 -17.05 27.94
N TYR A 108 28.01 -17.09 26.96
CA TYR A 108 29.45 -16.87 27.22
C TYR A 108 29.71 -15.45 27.73
N HIS A 109 29.16 -14.43 27.07
CA HIS A 109 29.31 -13.03 27.51
C HIS A 109 28.76 -12.82 28.93
N LEU A 110 27.65 -13.48 29.28
CA LEU A 110 27.06 -13.39 30.61
C LEU A 110 27.93 -14.03 31.70
N THR A 111 28.85 -14.95 31.37
CA THR A 111 29.82 -15.48 32.36
C THR A 111 30.80 -14.42 32.83
N LEU A 112 31.05 -13.39 32.02
CA LEU A 112 31.92 -12.27 32.34
C LEU A 112 31.27 -11.23 33.25
N CYS A 113 29.92 -11.30 33.38
CA CYS A 113 29.16 -10.36 34.22
C CYS A 113 29.33 -10.67 35.70
N ARG A 114 29.62 -9.66 36.50
CA ARG A 114 29.65 -9.76 37.97
C ARG A 114 28.25 -9.47 38.50
N PHE A 115 27.63 -10.43 39.17
CA PHE A 115 26.32 -10.31 39.80
C PHE A 115 26.37 -9.62 41.17
N ASP A 116 27.54 -9.12 41.62
CA ASP A 116 27.74 -8.47 42.90
C ASP A 116 27.12 -7.07 42.94
N LYS A 117 26.30 -6.82 43.97
CA LYS A 117 25.52 -5.58 44.18
C LYS A 117 26.34 -4.32 44.59
N LYS A 118 27.67 -4.31 44.48
CA LYS A 118 28.51 -3.28 45.07
C LYS A 118 28.98 -2.15 44.13
N HIS A 119 28.29 -1.85 43.03
CA HIS A 119 28.67 -0.69 42.23
C HIS A 119 28.04 0.61 42.77
N LYS A 120 28.92 1.54 43.25
CA LYS A 120 28.52 2.85 43.82
C LYS A 120 28.35 3.96 42.77
N ASN A 121 28.31 3.65 41.49
CA ASN A 121 28.19 4.66 40.42
C ASN A 121 26.75 5.26 40.36
N TRP A 122 26.64 6.53 39.96
CA TRP A 122 25.33 7.21 39.87
C TRP A 122 24.33 6.48 38.97
N LEU A 123 24.80 5.88 37.88
CA LEU A 123 24.02 5.03 36.97
C LEU A 123 23.45 3.79 37.69
N ALA A 124 24.26 3.14 38.52
CA ALA A 124 23.82 1.98 39.32
C ALA A 124 22.77 2.39 40.37
N LYS A 125 22.86 3.62 40.91
CA LYS A 125 21.82 4.17 41.83
C LYS A 125 20.53 4.44 41.07
N LEU A 126 20.59 5.02 39.86
CA LEU A 126 19.42 5.26 39.01
C LEU A 126 18.75 3.95 38.62
N GLN A 127 19.55 2.97 38.12
CA GLN A 127 19.09 1.64 37.80
C GLN A 127 18.45 0.94 39.00
N GLY A 128 19.06 1.07 40.19
CA GLY A 128 18.50 0.53 41.43
C GLY A 128 17.15 1.17 41.81
N LYS A 129 16.99 2.51 41.64
CA LYS A 129 15.72 3.18 41.89
C LYS A 129 14.62 2.73 40.91
N VAL A 130 14.95 2.60 39.61
CA VAL A 130 14.01 2.12 38.60
C VAL A 130 13.61 0.66 38.88
N SER A 131 14.59 -0.20 39.18
CA SER A 131 14.34 -1.63 39.48
C SER A 131 13.47 -1.78 40.73
N SER A 132 13.80 -1.05 41.83
CA SER A 132 12.99 -1.11 43.05
C SER A 132 11.60 -0.50 42.88
N GLY A 133 11.48 0.58 42.11
CA GLY A 133 10.18 1.16 41.72
C GLY A 133 9.30 0.17 40.97
N LEU A 134 9.90 -0.53 39.98
CA LEU A 134 9.20 -1.58 39.21
C LEU A 134 8.79 -2.78 40.10
N GLU A 135 9.68 -3.23 40.99
CA GLU A 135 9.37 -4.32 41.94
C GLU A 135 8.23 -3.92 42.90
N ASN A 136 8.22 -2.68 43.39
CA ASN A 136 7.13 -2.14 44.19
C ASN A 136 5.83 -2.08 43.43
N PHE A 137 5.84 -1.62 42.17
CA PHE A 137 4.67 -1.61 41.31
C PHE A 137 4.12 -3.04 41.09
N ILE A 138 5.01 -4.01 40.81
CA ILE A 138 4.63 -5.40 40.59
C ILE A 138 3.93 -5.94 41.86
N LYS A 139 4.50 -5.72 43.04
CA LYS A 139 3.97 -6.27 44.31
C LYS A 139 2.67 -5.59 44.77
N HIS A 140 2.60 -4.26 44.68
CA HIS A 140 1.50 -3.50 45.30
C HIS A 140 0.36 -3.15 44.32
N SER A 141 0.62 -3.10 43.00
CA SER A 141 -0.41 -2.74 42.01
C SER A 141 -0.74 -3.91 41.09
N TYR A 142 0.24 -4.47 40.39
CA TYR A 142 -0.01 -5.50 39.39
C TYR A 142 -0.45 -6.83 39.98
N GLN A 143 0.21 -7.35 41.01
CA GLN A 143 -0.08 -8.64 41.58
C GLN A 143 -1.49 -8.73 42.19
N PRO A 144 -2.00 -7.73 42.95
CA PRO A 144 -3.38 -7.72 43.41
C PRO A 144 -4.39 -7.63 42.26
N PHE A 145 -4.08 -6.81 41.24
CA PHE A 145 -4.95 -6.67 40.07
C PHE A 145 -5.00 -7.97 39.25
N LEU A 146 -3.87 -8.63 39.03
CA LEU A 146 -3.81 -9.93 38.37
C LEU A 146 -4.63 -10.97 39.16
N ALA A 147 -4.51 -11.01 40.51
CA ALA A 147 -5.28 -11.93 41.35
C ALA A 147 -6.78 -11.69 41.21
N LEU A 148 -7.22 -10.43 41.10
CA LEU A 148 -8.62 -10.07 40.83
C LEU A 148 -9.08 -10.59 39.45
N CYS A 149 -8.27 -10.39 38.42
CA CYS A 149 -8.55 -10.88 37.06
C CYS A 149 -8.64 -12.42 37.02
N LEU A 150 -7.70 -13.11 37.65
CA LEU A 150 -7.70 -14.59 37.73
C LEU A 150 -8.89 -15.13 38.48
N ARG A 151 -9.32 -14.50 39.57
CA ARG A 151 -10.52 -14.86 40.32
C ARG A 151 -11.77 -14.69 39.46
N ASN A 152 -11.84 -13.58 38.67
CA ASN A 152 -12.97 -13.26 37.81
C ASN A 152 -12.63 -13.53 36.34
N ARG A 153 -11.97 -14.66 35.99
CA ARG A 153 -11.40 -14.98 34.69
C ARG A 153 -12.37 -14.84 33.50
N TYR A 154 -13.64 -15.24 33.71
CA TYR A 154 -14.67 -15.13 32.68
C TYR A 154 -15.06 -13.66 32.41
N LEU A 155 -15.17 -12.83 33.47
CA LEU A 155 -15.44 -11.40 33.34
C LEU A 155 -14.27 -10.70 32.64
N THR A 156 -13.02 -11.05 32.98
CA THR A 156 -11.81 -10.51 32.31
C THR A 156 -11.80 -10.85 30.83
N LEU A 157 -12.11 -12.10 30.47
CA LEU A 157 -12.22 -12.50 29.06
C LEU A 157 -13.34 -11.75 28.35
N SER A 158 -14.51 -11.62 28.96
CA SER A 158 -15.66 -10.88 28.43
C SER A 158 -15.33 -9.39 28.20
N ALA A 159 -14.54 -8.76 29.09
CA ALA A 159 -14.10 -7.39 28.94
C ALA A 159 -13.17 -7.21 27.71
N PHE A 160 -12.21 -8.14 27.51
CA PHE A 160 -11.36 -8.10 26.31
C PHE A 160 -12.16 -8.39 25.03
N LEU A 161 -13.11 -9.33 25.05
CA LEU A 161 -14.01 -9.60 23.92
C LEU A 161 -14.90 -8.39 23.62
N GLY A 162 -15.42 -7.72 24.64
CA GLY A 162 -16.19 -6.48 24.49
C GLY A 162 -15.37 -5.37 23.85
N LEU A 163 -14.13 -5.17 24.31
CA LEU A 163 -13.21 -4.18 23.73
C LEU A 163 -12.87 -4.52 22.27
N PHE A 164 -12.66 -5.79 21.95
CA PHE A 164 -12.45 -6.26 20.59
C PHE A 164 -13.68 -6.03 19.71
N ALA A 165 -14.88 -6.34 20.21
CA ALA A 165 -16.13 -6.07 19.50
C ALA A 165 -16.35 -4.57 19.24
N ILE A 166 -16.03 -3.70 20.21
CA ILE A 166 -16.06 -2.25 20.03
C ILE A 166 -15.06 -1.83 18.91
N THR A 167 -13.85 -2.39 18.93
CA THR A 167 -12.83 -2.08 17.90
C THR A 167 -13.32 -2.47 16.51
N ILE A 168 -13.90 -3.65 16.36
CA ILE A 168 -14.52 -4.09 15.12
C ILE A 168 -15.68 -3.16 14.71
N GLY A 169 -16.53 -2.78 15.66
CA GLY A 169 -17.62 -1.82 15.45
C GLY A 169 -17.12 -0.45 14.97
N LEU A 170 -16.01 0.05 15.51
CA LEU A 170 -15.40 1.31 15.06
C LEU A 170 -14.89 1.24 13.61
N ILE A 171 -14.29 0.10 13.22
CA ILE A 171 -13.82 -0.12 11.84
C ILE A 171 -15.00 -0.17 10.86
N PHE A 172 -15.98 -1.04 11.12
CA PHE A 172 -17.14 -1.22 10.22
C PHE A 172 -18.12 -0.04 10.26
N GLY A 173 -18.20 0.68 11.39
CA GLY A 173 -18.97 1.91 11.54
C GLY A 173 -18.35 3.12 10.83
N GLY A 174 -17.16 2.98 10.23
CA GLY A 174 -16.49 4.06 9.51
C GLY A 174 -15.89 5.15 10.40
N HIS A 175 -15.78 4.90 11.72
CA HIS A 175 -15.12 5.83 12.66
C HIS A 175 -13.58 5.76 12.59
N VAL A 176 -13.04 4.68 12.05
CA VAL A 176 -11.61 4.54 11.75
C VAL A 176 -11.45 4.68 10.23
N PRO A 177 -10.81 5.75 9.75
CA PRO A 177 -10.56 5.92 8.33
C PRO A 177 -9.80 4.71 7.79
N SER A 178 -10.29 4.10 6.73
CA SER A 178 -9.60 3.03 6.04
C SER A 178 -9.47 3.37 4.57
N ILE A 179 -8.28 3.17 4.02
CA ILE A 179 -8.01 3.38 2.60
C ILE A 179 -7.50 2.10 1.98
N ARG A 180 -7.90 1.88 0.74
CA ARG A 180 -7.34 0.80 -0.06
C ARG A 180 -5.94 1.17 -0.55
N GLY A 181 -5.07 0.17 -0.65
CA GLY A 181 -3.72 0.34 -1.14
C GLY A 181 -2.79 1.06 -0.18
N ILE A 182 -1.98 1.94 -0.74
CA ILE A 182 -0.97 2.71 -0.01
C ILE A 182 -1.57 4.03 0.46
N PRO A 183 -1.24 4.50 1.68
CA PRO A 183 -1.67 5.81 2.13
C PRO A 183 -1.16 6.89 1.17
N PRO A 184 -1.96 7.96 0.93
CA PRO A 184 -1.51 9.09 0.15
C PRO A 184 -0.32 9.73 0.85
N VAL A 185 0.85 9.60 0.24
CA VAL A 185 2.07 10.26 0.72
C VAL A 185 2.06 11.69 0.19
N PRO A 186 2.31 12.71 1.00
CA PRO A 186 2.43 14.07 0.51
C PRO A 186 3.43 14.14 -0.64
N SER A 187 3.07 14.77 -1.75
CA SER A 187 3.97 14.94 -2.89
C SER A 187 4.55 16.35 -2.89
N ASP A 188 5.82 16.49 -3.28
CA ASP A 188 6.45 17.77 -3.54
C ASP A 188 6.41 18.16 -5.03
N TYR A 189 5.63 17.42 -5.82
CA TYR A 189 5.43 17.67 -7.24
C TYR A 189 3.96 17.60 -7.61
N ILE A 190 3.52 18.49 -8.49
CA ILE A 190 2.22 18.45 -9.17
C ILE A 190 2.48 18.43 -10.67
N SER A 191 1.82 17.51 -11.38
CA SER A 191 1.84 17.45 -12.84
C SER A 191 0.43 17.67 -13.38
N VAL A 192 0.24 18.70 -14.18
CA VAL A 192 -1.02 19.00 -14.85
C VAL A 192 -0.88 18.59 -16.31
N LYS A 193 -1.58 17.52 -16.69
CA LYS A 193 -1.56 16.98 -18.06
C LYS A 193 -2.80 17.43 -18.82
N VAL A 194 -2.55 17.98 -19.99
CA VAL A 194 -3.55 18.49 -20.90
C VAL A 194 -3.67 17.58 -22.09
N PHE A 195 -4.88 17.13 -22.38
CA PHE A 195 -5.22 16.43 -23.60
C PHE A 195 -6.31 17.23 -24.31
N MET A 196 -5.97 17.80 -25.45
CA MET A 196 -6.93 18.46 -26.34
C MET A 196 -7.62 17.44 -27.24
N GLN A 197 -8.73 17.82 -27.87
CA GLN A 197 -9.36 16.98 -28.86
C GLN A 197 -8.41 16.67 -30.01
N ASP A 198 -8.54 15.47 -30.57
CA ASP A 198 -7.71 15.06 -31.69
C ASP A 198 -7.97 15.94 -32.91
N GLY A 199 -6.89 16.46 -33.51
CA GLY A 199 -6.95 17.30 -34.71
C GLY A 199 -7.01 18.81 -34.44
N VAL A 200 -7.00 19.26 -33.16
CA VAL A 200 -6.82 20.68 -32.87
C VAL A 200 -5.42 21.15 -33.21
N PRO A 201 -5.23 22.41 -33.65
CA PRO A 201 -3.92 22.96 -33.94
C PRO A 201 -3.10 23.11 -32.65
N ALA A 202 -1.78 23.04 -32.77
CA ALA A 202 -0.84 23.20 -31.65
C ALA A 202 -1.05 24.51 -30.87
N SER A 203 -1.43 25.59 -31.57
CA SER A 203 -1.75 26.89 -30.97
C SER A 203 -2.93 26.85 -29.98
N SER A 204 -3.85 25.90 -30.14
CA SER A 204 -4.94 25.71 -29.15
C SER A 204 -4.43 25.05 -27.88
N THR A 205 -3.49 24.11 -28.00
CA THR A 205 -2.79 23.49 -26.88
C THR A 205 -1.96 24.52 -26.11
N GLU A 206 -1.24 25.37 -26.85
CA GLU A 206 -0.44 26.47 -26.29
C GLU A 206 -1.31 27.42 -25.45
N LYS A 207 -2.42 27.91 -26.01
CA LYS A 207 -3.38 28.75 -25.28
C LYS A 207 -3.96 28.10 -24.02
N ALA A 208 -4.23 26.80 -24.10
CA ALA A 208 -4.70 26.07 -22.92
C ALA A 208 -3.61 26.00 -21.83
N LEU A 209 -2.35 25.74 -22.20
CA LEU A 209 -1.23 25.74 -21.28
C LEU A 209 -0.99 27.13 -20.67
N GLU A 210 -1.06 28.21 -21.48
CA GLU A 210 -0.96 29.59 -20.97
C GLU A 210 -2.08 29.94 -19.99
N GLN A 211 -3.32 29.47 -20.23
CA GLN A 211 -4.44 29.69 -19.31
C GLN A 211 -4.19 28.95 -17.98
N ILE A 212 -3.70 27.73 -18.03
CA ILE A 212 -3.40 26.93 -16.83
C ILE A 212 -2.23 27.56 -16.04
N GLU A 213 -1.19 28.07 -16.74
CA GLU A 213 -0.07 28.74 -16.09
C GLU A 213 -0.50 30.07 -15.46
N ARG A 214 -1.37 30.86 -16.09
CA ARG A 214 -1.96 32.06 -15.47
C ARG A 214 -2.73 31.71 -14.19
N ALA A 215 -3.53 30.67 -14.22
CA ALA A 215 -4.25 30.20 -13.03
C ALA A 215 -3.29 29.79 -11.89
N ARG A 216 -2.10 29.23 -12.22
CA ARG A 216 -1.06 28.94 -11.22
C ARG A 216 -0.55 30.22 -10.55
N LEU A 217 -0.30 31.26 -11.33
CA LEU A 217 0.14 32.57 -10.81
C LEU A 217 -0.94 33.22 -9.94
N GLU A 218 -2.21 33.07 -10.32
CA GLU A 218 -3.34 33.55 -9.48
C GLU A 218 -3.41 32.81 -8.14
N VAL A 219 -3.03 31.52 -8.08
CA VAL A 219 -2.90 30.79 -6.81
C VAL A 219 -1.78 31.39 -5.96
N VAL A 220 -0.65 31.75 -6.55
CA VAL A 220 0.46 32.42 -5.82
C VAL A 220 -0.03 33.74 -5.20
N ASP A 221 -0.70 34.57 -6.00
CA ASP A 221 -1.24 35.86 -5.54
C ASP A 221 -2.28 35.70 -4.42
N PHE A 222 -3.13 34.69 -4.54
CA PHE A 222 -4.13 34.38 -3.53
C PHE A 222 -3.49 33.95 -2.20
N LEU A 223 -2.54 33.01 -2.24
CA LEU A 223 -1.84 32.53 -1.05
C LEU A 223 -1.00 33.65 -0.40
N SER A 224 -0.37 34.49 -1.19
CA SER A 224 0.37 35.64 -0.69
C SER A 224 -0.52 36.64 0.07
N ARG A 225 -1.77 36.84 -0.38
CA ARG A 225 -2.76 37.68 0.33
C ARG A 225 -3.23 37.04 1.65
N GLU A 226 -3.23 35.72 1.74
CA GLU A 226 -3.50 34.98 2.97
C GLU A 226 -2.28 34.93 3.92
N GLY A 227 -1.13 35.51 3.53
CA GLY A 227 0.10 35.49 4.31
C GLY A 227 0.86 34.16 4.24
N GLU A 228 0.50 33.29 3.30
CA GLU A 228 1.21 32.02 3.07
C GLU A 228 2.37 32.20 2.07
N PRO A 229 3.49 31.48 2.26
CA PRO A 229 4.60 31.52 1.31
C PRO A 229 4.21 30.93 -0.04
N ASN A 230 4.85 31.37 -1.12
CA ASN A 230 4.68 30.77 -2.43
C ASN A 230 5.05 29.27 -2.38
N PRO A 231 4.10 28.35 -2.62
CA PRO A 231 4.38 26.93 -2.55
C PRO A 231 5.15 26.37 -3.75
N PHE A 232 5.20 27.13 -4.87
CA PHE A 232 5.83 26.69 -6.11
C PHE A 232 7.30 27.16 -6.16
N LYS A 233 8.21 26.18 -6.26
CA LYS A 233 9.65 26.42 -6.34
C LYS A 233 10.11 26.56 -7.80
N HIS A 234 9.75 25.58 -8.63
CA HIS A 234 10.06 25.54 -10.05
C HIS A 234 8.84 25.10 -10.84
N ALA A 235 8.71 25.60 -12.07
CA ALA A 235 7.66 25.20 -13.01
C ALA A 235 8.28 24.91 -14.37
N MET A 236 7.82 23.86 -15.03
CA MET A 236 8.20 23.49 -16.39
C MET A 236 6.94 23.31 -17.21
N VAL A 237 6.83 24.06 -18.29
CA VAL A 237 5.74 23.95 -19.28
C VAL A 237 6.27 23.21 -20.51
N THR A 238 5.63 22.12 -20.86
CA THR A 238 5.99 21.29 -22.01
C THR A 238 4.82 21.23 -22.97
N MET A 239 5.04 21.59 -24.22
CA MET A 239 4.08 21.45 -25.31
C MET A 239 4.49 20.30 -26.23
N GLY A 240 3.52 19.52 -26.69
CA GLY A 240 3.77 18.43 -27.63
C GLY A 240 4.29 17.14 -27.00
N ALA A 241 4.51 17.12 -25.67
CA ALA A 241 4.95 15.95 -24.93
C ALA A 241 4.47 16.00 -23.48
N GLN A 242 4.49 14.83 -22.82
CA GLN A 242 4.24 14.69 -21.37
C GLN A 242 5.39 13.91 -20.75
N PRO A 243 6.53 14.58 -20.47
CA PRO A 243 7.76 13.93 -20.01
C PRO A 243 7.70 13.49 -18.57
N PHE A 244 6.88 14.13 -17.74
CA PHE A 244 6.82 13.82 -16.32
C PHE A 244 5.93 12.60 -16.07
N THR A 245 6.55 11.45 -16.03
CA THR A 245 5.91 10.18 -15.70
C THR A 245 6.30 9.81 -14.29
N GLY A 246 5.41 10.07 -13.33
CA GLY A 246 5.69 9.74 -11.92
C GLY A 246 5.34 8.31 -11.56
N GLY A 247 6.21 7.70 -10.73
CA GLY A 247 5.97 6.45 -10.04
C GLY A 247 6.58 5.20 -10.68
N PRO A 248 6.65 4.09 -9.92
CA PRO A 248 7.34 2.85 -10.33
C PRO A 248 6.71 2.12 -11.52
N LYS A 249 5.47 2.47 -11.88
CA LYS A 249 4.72 1.87 -13.01
C LYS A 249 4.77 2.73 -14.28
N SER A 250 5.48 3.86 -14.28
CA SER A 250 5.55 4.69 -15.46
C SER A 250 6.33 3.96 -16.55
N SER A 251 5.67 3.70 -17.68
CA SER A 251 6.36 3.26 -18.88
C SER A 251 7.32 4.36 -19.32
N SER A 252 8.52 3.98 -19.74
CA SER A 252 9.55 4.89 -20.25
C SER A 252 9.17 5.61 -21.56
N ASN A 253 7.96 5.38 -22.07
CA ASN A 253 7.50 5.97 -23.33
C ASN A 253 6.87 7.33 -23.06
N ILE A 254 7.60 8.38 -23.43
CA ILE A 254 7.08 9.75 -23.47
C ILE A 254 6.00 9.79 -24.56
N VAL A 255 4.77 10.10 -24.14
CA VAL A 255 3.67 10.29 -25.10
C VAL A 255 3.85 11.66 -25.76
N THR A 256 3.83 11.69 -27.08
CA THR A 256 4.03 12.91 -27.88
C THR A 256 2.85 13.16 -28.82
N GLY A 257 2.50 14.42 -29.03
CA GLY A 257 1.43 14.83 -29.94
C GLY A 257 1.12 16.31 -29.81
N SER A 258 0.81 16.98 -30.92
CA SER A 258 0.50 18.42 -30.94
C SER A 258 -0.72 18.83 -30.09
N ASN A 259 -1.55 17.84 -29.75
CA ASN A 259 -2.77 18.01 -28.95
C ASN A 259 -2.56 17.70 -27.46
N MET A 260 -1.32 17.64 -26.99
CA MET A 260 -1.02 17.37 -25.59
C MET A 260 0.08 18.28 -25.06
N GLY A 261 0.01 18.50 -23.76
CA GLY A 261 1.02 19.26 -23.04
C GLY A 261 1.00 18.93 -21.56
N GLU A 262 1.96 19.45 -20.86
CA GLU A 262 2.14 19.21 -19.42
C GLU A 262 2.72 20.43 -18.74
N ILE A 263 2.19 20.76 -17.57
CA ILE A 263 2.82 21.70 -16.63
C ILE A 263 3.21 20.92 -15.39
N SER A 264 4.52 20.78 -15.19
CA SER A 264 5.08 20.12 -14.01
C SER A 264 5.65 21.17 -13.08
N VAL A 265 5.26 21.11 -11.81
CA VAL A 265 5.75 22.05 -10.80
C VAL A 265 6.38 21.30 -9.64
N GLU A 266 7.52 21.79 -9.17
CA GLU A 266 8.13 21.42 -7.91
C GLU A 266 7.61 22.37 -6.83
N LEU A 267 7.14 21.80 -5.74
CA LEU A 267 6.71 22.53 -4.55
C LEU A 267 7.87 22.68 -3.57
N ILE A 268 7.78 23.61 -2.65
CA ILE A 268 8.59 23.60 -1.43
C ILE A 268 8.27 22.31 -0.66
N LYS A 269 9.21 21.83 0.15
CA LYS A 269 9.05 20.57 0.88
C LYS A 269 7.75 20.53 1.69
N SER A 270 7.13 19.37 1.77
CA SER A 270 5.89 19.16 2.52
C SER A 270 6.00 19.54 3.99
N GLU A 271 7.22 19.49 4.55
CA GLU A 271 7.54 19.89 5.91
C GLU A 271 7.47 21.42 6.14
N ASP A 272 7.70 22.20 5.08
CA ASP A 272 7.84 23.67 5.12
C ASP A 272 6.58 24.40 4.61
N ARG A 273 5.49 23.68 4.28
CA ARG A 273 4.26 24.26 3.75
C ARG A 273 3.03 23.86 4.58
N ASN A 274 2.06 24.77 4.64
CA ASN A 274 0.83 24.56 5.39
C ASN A 274 -0.22 23.74 4.61
N ARG A 275 -0.18 23.80 3.25
CA ARG A 275 -1.15 23.14 2.38
C ARG A 275 -0.54 21.92 1.71
N THR A 276 -1.31 20.85 1.61
CA THR A 276 -0.93 19.63 0.89
C THR A 276 -0.99 19.85 -0.63
N ALA A 277 -0.25 19.03 -1.41
CA ALA A 277 -0.31 19.09 -2.86
C ALA A 277 -1.73 18.91 -3.43
N PRO A 278 -2.59 18.01 -2.91
CA PRO A 278 -4.00 17.94 -3.32
C PRO A 278 -4.78 19.24 -3.07
N GLN A 279 -4.58 19.90 -1.94
CA GLN A 279 -5.24 21.19 -1.65
C GLN A 279 -4.80 22.29 -2.61
N ILE A 280 -3.49 22.36 -2.92
CA ILE A 280 -2.96 23.30 -3.91
C ILE A 280 -3.51 22.98 -5.31
N SER A 281 -3.58 21.69 -5.68
CA SER A 281 -4.16 21.24 -6.95
C SER A 281 -5.64 21.61 -7.08
N ALA A 282 -6.42 21.51 -6.01
CA ALA A 282 -7.82 21.89 -5.98
C ALA A 282 -8.00 23.41 -6.20
N LEU A 283 -7.22 24.22 -5.46
CA LEU A 283 -7.19 25.69 -5.63
C LEU A 283 -6.77 26.09 -7.05
N TRP A 284 -5.82 25.40 -7.64
CA TRP A 284 -5.36 25.66 -9.00
C TRP A 284 -6.44 25.29 -10.01
N ARG A 285 -7.04 24.11 -9.88
CA ARG A 285 -8.12 23.63 -10.77
C ARG A 285 -9.32 24.59 -10.77
N GLU A 286 -9.72 25.12 -9.62
CA GLU A 286 -10.83 26.08 -9.49
C GLU A 286 -10.60 27.35 -10.32
N ARG A 287 -9.35 27.82 -10.40
CA ARG A 287 -8.98 29.07 -11.09
C ARG A 287 -8.73 28.91 -12.58
N ILE A 288 -8.57 27.70 -13.08
CA ILE A 288 -8.34 27.47 -14.52
C ILE A 288 -9.57 27.89 -15.35
N GLY A 289 -10.79 27.64 -14.82
CA GLY A 289 -12.01 27.89 -15.55
C GLY A 289 -12.21 26.96 -16.76
N PRO A 290 -13.15 27.26 -17.65
CA PRO A 290 -13.45 26.44 -18.82
C PRO A 290 -12.32 26.54 -19.86
N LEU A 291 -11.89 25.39 -20.38
CA LEU A 291 -10.87 25.26 -21.44
C LEU A 291 -11.54 24.79 -22.73
N PRO A 292 -11.64 25.66 -23.76
CA PRO A 292 -12.26 25.29 -25.03
C PRO A 292 -11.48 24.17 -25.73
N GLY A 293 -12.19 23.14 -26.23
CA GLY A 293 -11.56 22.05 -26.99
C GLY A 293 -10.75 21.07 -26.16
N ILE A 294 -10.85 21.13 -24.84
CA ILE A 294 -10.21 20.13 -23.98
C ILE A 294 -10.97 18.80 -24.06
N LYS A 295 -10.21 17.71 -24.10
CA LYS A 295 -10.71 16.35 -23.99
C LYS A 295 -10.58 15.85 -22.57
N GLN A 296 -9.42 16.10 -21.95
CA GLN A 296 -9.13 15.70 -20.58
C GLN A 296 -8.09 16.63 -19.95
N LEU A 297 -8.35 17.07 -18.74
CA LEU A 297 -7.41 17.74 -17.86
C LEU A 297 -7.15 16.83 -16.67
N TYR A 298 -5.89 16.51 -16.45
CA TYR A 298 -5.51 15.60 -15.40
C TYR A 298 -4.51 16.28 -14.46
N PHE A 299 -4.85 16.31 -13.16
CA PHE A 299 -3.92 16.71 -12.11
C PHE A 299 -3.33 15.46 -11.48
N GLY A 300 -2.04 15.27 -11.60
CA GLY A 300 -1.32 14.14 -11.03
C GLY A 300 -0.47 14.59 -9.85
N ASP A 301 -0.73 14.02 -8.70
CA ASP A 301 0.26 13.92 -7.63
C ASP A 301 1.29 12.88 -8.03
N VAL A 302 2.57 13.22 -7.96
CA VAL A 302 3.65 12.25 -8.15
C VAL A 302 3.97 11.58 -6.82
N ALA A 303 2.93 11.12 -6.14
CA ALA A 303 3.11 10.32 -4.95
C ALA A 303 3.56 8.90 -5.33
N ALA A 304 4.51 8.37 -4.57
CA ALA A 304 5.04 7.04 -4.78
C ALA A 304 3.91 5.99 -4.80
N GLY A 305 3.64 5.41 -5.95
CA GLY A 305 2.95 4.14 -6.08
C GLY A 305 1.42 4.09 -6.05
N GLY A 306 0.71 5.20 -5.93
CA GLY A 306 -0.75 5.20 -6.00
C GLY A 306 -1.26 5.07 -7.44
N SER A 307 -2.30 4.26 -7.67
CA SER A 307 -3.07 4.32 -8.91
C SER A 307 -3.80 5.64 -8.98
N LYS A 308 -3.72 6.28 -10.15
CA LYS A 308 -4.31 7.60 -10.40
C LYS A 308 -5.82 7.55 -10.54
N THR A 309 -6.39 6.36 -10.73
CA THR A 309 -7.79 6.10 -10.95
C THR A 309 -8.40 5.46 -9.71
N ALA A 310 -9.39 6.12 -9.13
CA ALA A 310 -10.09 5.60 -7.98
C ALA A 310 -11.01 4.43 -8.36
N ILE A 311 -11.64 4.53 -9.52
CA ILE A 311 -12.46 3.46 -10.10
C ILE A 311 -11.98 3.23 -11.52
N ASP A 312 -11.74 1.97 -11.88
CA ASP A 312 -11.35 1.54 -13.22
C ASP A 312 -12.12 0.27 -13.58
N VAL A 313 -13.03 0.41 -14.55
CA VAL A 313 -13.85 -0.70 -15.04
C VAL A 313 -13.43 -1.03 -16.46
N GLU A 314 -12.88 -2.22 -16.65
CA GLU A 314 -12.52 -2.77 -17.95
C GLU A 314 -13.74 -3.46 -18.60
N ILE A 315 -14.02 -3.08 -19.81
CA ILE A 315 -15.02 -3.70 -20.69
C ILE A 315 -14.25 -4.46 -21.75
N SER A 316 -14.45 -5.76 -21.87
CA SER A 316 -13.80 -6.57 -22.90
C SER A 316 -14.84 -7.26 -23.81
N GLY A 317 -14.55 -7.25 -25.11
CA GLY A 317 -15.43 -7.81 -26.12
C GLY A 317 -14.91 -7.67 -27.55
N GLN A 318 -15.73 -8.09 -28.51
CA GLN A 318 -15.40 -7.98 -29.94
C GLN A 318 -16.17 -6.85 -30.64
N ASP A 319 -17.42 -6.60 -30.23
CA ASP A 319 -18.27 -5.57 -30.81
C ASP A 319 -18.00 -4.20 -30.19
N LEU A 320 -17.31 -3.36 -30.94
CA LEU A 320 -16.90 -2.03 -30.50
C LEU A 320 -18.11 -1.10 -30.22
N ASN A 321 -19.17 -1.20 -31.01
CA ASN A 321 -20.35 -0.34 -30.84
C ASN A 321 -21.06 -0.66 -29.52
N ARG A 322 -21.20 -1.93 -29.19
CA ARG A 322 -21.75 -2.36 -27.91
C ARG A 322 -20.84 -1.98 -26.74
N MET A 323 -19.52 -2.12 -26.92
CA MET A 323 -18.55 -1.71 -25.90
C MET A 323 -18.62 -0.21 -25.60
N THR A 324 -18.76 0.64 -26.64
CA THR A 324 -18.88 2.10 -26.46
C THR A 324 -20.20 2.50 -25.81
N GLN A 325 -21.31 1.82 -26.15
CA GLN A 325 -22.59 2.02 -25.46
C GLN A 325 -22.52 1.64 -23.99
N ALA A 326 -21.89 0.51 -23.66
CA ALA A 326 -21.68 0.08 -22.30
C ALA A 326 -20.75 1.06 -21.53
N ALA A 327 -19.69 1.54 -22.17
CA ALA A 327 -18.80 2.54 -21.58
C ALA A 327 -19.53 3.84 -21.26
N GLN A 328 -20.41 4.29 -22.17
CA GLN A 328 -21.22 5.49 -21.95
C GLN A 328 -22.17 5.32 -20.76
N ALA A 329 -22.85 4.16 -20.66
CA ALA A 329 -23.71 3.86 -19.52
C ALA A 329 -22.96 3.85 -18.18
N ILE A 330 -21.73 3.31 -18.16
CA ILE A 330 -20.88 3.34 -16.96
C ILE A 330 -20.49 4.78 -16.62
N LYS A 331 -20.08 5.60 -17.59
CA LYS A 331 -19.74 7.02 -17.35
C LYS A 331 -20.92 7.79 -16.77
N GLU A 332 -22.12 7.60 -17.32
CA GLU A 332 -23.35 8.22 -16.82
C GLU A 332 -23.63 7.81 -15.37
N ARG A 333 -23.51 6.51 -15.06
CA ARG A 333 -23.66 6.01 -13.68
C ARG A 333 -22.62 6.58 -12.74
N LEU A 334 -21.33 6.60 -13.14
CA LEU A 334 -20.27 7.20 -12.32
C LEU A 334 -20.51 8.68 -12.05
N GLY A 335 -21.08 9.42 -13.02
CA GLY A 335 -21.45 10.82 -12.85
C GLY A 335 -22.54 11.09 -11.82
N THR A 336 -23.28 10.08 -11.37
CA THR A 336 -24.32 10.22 -10.32
C THR A 336 -23.75 10.14 -8.90
N TYR A 337 -22.52 9.68 -8.73
CA TYR A 337 -21.90 9.58 -7.40
C TYR A 337 -21.18 10.86 -7.02
N GLU A 338 -21.43 11.34 -5.82
CA GLU A 338 -20.78 12.52 -5.27
C GLU A 338 -19.28 12.25 -5.01
N GLY A 339 -18.44 13.24 -5.32
CA GLY A 339 -17.00 13.17 -5.10
C GLY A 339 -16.20 12.44 -6.20
N LEU A 340 -16.86 11.91 -7.25
CA LEU A 340 -16.18 11.41 -8.45
C LEU A 340 -16.02 12.53 -9.49
N PHE A 341 -14.86 12.60 -10.11
CA PHE A 341 -14.54 13.57 -11.16
C PHE A 341 -13.57 12.99 -12.19
N ASP A 342 -13.28 13.72 -13.27
CA ASP A 342 -12.43 13.29 -14.39
C ASP A 342 -12.86 11.93 -14.98
N ILE A 343 -14.19 11.72 -15.08
CA ILE A 343 -14.74 10.49 -15.63
C ILE A 343 -14.46 10.44 -17.12
N SER A 344 -13.71 9.44 -17.54
CA SER A 344 -13.27 9.28 -18.92
C SER A 344 -13.20 7.81 -19.33
N ASP A 345 -13.08 7.56 -20.62
CA ASP A 345 -12.79 6.23 -21.14
C ASP A 345 -11.54 6.24 -22.03
N THR A 346 -10.96 5.06 -22.20
CA THR A 346 -9.78 4.87 -23.06
C THR A 346 -10.11 4.79 -24.54
N TYR A 347 -11.41 4.74 -24.90
CA TYR A 347 -11.89 4.83 -26.28
C TYR A 347 -12.13 6.29 -26.65
N ALA A 348 -11.08 6.92 -27.07
CA ALA A 348 -11.22 8.22 -27.71
C ALA A 348 -11.67 8.01 -29.15
N GLY A 349 -12.86 8.49 -29.47
CA GLY A 349 -13.26 8.60 -30.87
C GLY A 349 -12.18 9.37 -31.63
N GLY A 350 -11.48 8.68 -32.53
CA GLY A 350 -10.29 9.19 -33.20
C GLY A 350 -10.52 10.45 -34.02
N LYS A 351 -9.43 10.94 -34.60
CA LYS A 351 -9.44 12.09 -35.52
C LYS A 351 -10.49 11.91 -36.61
N ARG A 352 -11.14 12.98 -36.98
CA ARG A 352 -11.92 12.98 -38.21
C ARG A 352 -11.00 12.64 -39.36
N GLU A 353 -11.36 11.65 -40.15
CA GLU A 353 -10.61 11.22 -41.33
C GLU A 353 -11.45 11.28 -42.57
N LEU A 354 -10.78 11.57 -43.66
CA LEU A 354 -11.35 11.52 -45.01
C LEU A 354 -10.98 10.14 -45.60
N LYS A 355 -11.99 9.29 -45.78
CA LYS A 355 -11.83 7.99 -46.43
C LYS A 355 -11.99 8.20 -47.93
N LEU A 356 -10.92 7.99 -48.65
CA LEU A 356 -10.89 8.14 -50.10
C LEU A 356 -11.12 6.77 -50.74
N LYS A 357 -12.19 6.62 -51.52
CA LYS A 357 -12.46 5.43 -52.31
C LYS A 357 -12.30 5.74 -53.79
N LEU A 358 -11.42 5.00 -54.45
CA LEU A 358 -11.15 5.17 -55.88
C LEU A 358 -12.36 4.69 -56.69
N LYS A 359 -12.88 5.58 -57.55
CA LYS A 359 -13.96 5.29 -58.49
C LYS A 359 -13.46 4.48 -59.70
N PRO A 360 -14.35 3.83 -60.50
CA PRO A 360 -13.99 3.17 -61.73
C PRO A 360 -13.26 4.06 -62.73
N GLU A 361 -13.64 5.33 -62.86
CA GLU A 361 -13.05 6.36 -63.71
C GLU A 361 -11.58 6.62 -63.32
N GLY A 362 -11.30 6.70 -62.01
CA GLY A 362 -9.94 6.84 -61.50
C GLY A 362 -9.08 5.62 -61.80
N ARG A 363 -9.63 4.42 -61.75
CA ARG A 363 -8.94 3.19 -62.11
C ARG A 363 -8.65 3.11 -63.62
N ALA A 364 -9.57 3.59 -64.44
CA ALA A 364 -9.38 3.67 -65.90
C ALA A 364 -8.25 4.61 -66.27
N LEU A 365 -7.99 5.66 -65.46
CA LEU A 365 -6.86 6.55 -65.59
C LEU A 365 -5.53 5.97 -65.06
N GLY A 366 -5.54 4.73 -64.57
CA GLY A 366 -4.36 4.06 -64.05
C GLY A 366 -3.99 4.48 -62.61
N LEU A 367 -4.87 5.19 -61.89
CA LEU A 367 -4.63 5.58 -60.50
C LEU A 367 -4.78 4.41 -59.54
N THR A 368 -3.89 4.36 -58.54
CA THR A 368 -3.98 3.47 -57.38
C THR A 368 -4.43 4.23 -56.14
N HIS A 369 -4.89 3.49 -55.11
CA HIS A 369 -5.17 4.13 -53.82
C HIS A 369 -3.95 4.81 -53.20
N ALA A 370 -2.74 4.25 -53.47
CA ALA A 370 -1.50 4.82 -52.99
C ALA A 370 -1.19 6.16 -53.64
N ASP A 371 -1.44 6.29 -54.95
CA ASP A 371 -1.21 7.54 -55.71
C ASP A 371 -2.18 8.61 -55.23
N LEU A 372 -3.46 8.24 -55.04
CA LEU A 372 -4.49 9.16 -54.54
C LEU A 372 -4.12 9.65 -53.14
N GLY A 373 -3.80 8.75 -52.24
CA GLY A 373 -3.44 9.09 -50.85
C GLY A 373 -2.16 9.94 -50.78
N ARG A 374 -1.16 9.67 -51.61
CA ARG A 374 0.10 10.43 -51.68
C ARG A 374 -0.17 11.85 -52.12
N GLN A 375 -0.90 12.05 -53.23
CA GLN A 375 -1.17 13.38 -53.78
C GLN A 375 -2.01 14.25 -52.84
N VAL A 376 -3.06 13.68 -52.21
CA VAL A 376 -3.86 14.38 -51.21
C VAL A 376 -3.00 14.76 -50.00
N ARG A 377 -2.15 13.84 -49.51
CA ARG A 377 -1.21 14.15 -48.43
C ARG A 377 -0.24 15.26 -48.77
N GLN A 378 0.36 15.22 -49.94
CA GLN A 378 1.31 16.26 -50.43
C GLN A 378 0.63 17.64 -50.50
N ALA A 379 -0.62 17.71 -50.98
CA ALA A 379 -1.36 18.95 -51.06
C ALA A 379 -1.67 19.56 -49.67
N TYR A 380 -2.15 18.76 -48.73
CA TYR A 380 -2.62 19.24 -47.43
C TYR A 380 -1.57 19.25 -46.31
N TYR A 381 -0.82 18.15 -46.16
CA TYR A 381 0.26 18.05 -45.17
C TYR A 381 1.54 18.66 -45.68
N GLY A 382 1.85 18.40 -46.93
CA GLY A 382 3.08 18.81 -47.63
C GLY A 382 4.04 17.65 -47.88
N GLU A 383 5.04 17.94 -48.68
CA GLU A 383 6.17 17.08 -48.98
C GLU A 383 7.43 17.71 -48.42
N GLU A 384 8.25 16.93 -47.73
CA GLU A 384 9.57 17.36 -47.27
C GLU A 384 10.56 17.31 -48.45
N ILE A 385 10.92 18.48 -48.94
CA ILE A 385 11.81 18.60 -50.10
C ILE A 385 13.28 18.51 -49.69
N GLN A 386 13.61 19.10 -48.56
CA GLN A 386 14.97 19.16 -48.06
C GLN A 386 14.99 19.29 -46.53
N ARG A 387 16.04 18.79 -45.94
CA ARG A 387 16.33 18.92 -44.52
C ARG A 387 17.72 19.53 -44.37
N ILE A 388 17.80 20.61 -43.63
CA ILE A 388 19.03 21.40 -43.46
C ILE A 388 19.34 21.45 -41.97
N GLN A 389 20.55 21.03 -41.60
CA GLN A 389 21.04 21.22 -40.25
C GLN A 389 21.55 22.67 -40.10
N ARG A 390 21.02 23.39 -39.11
CA ARG A 390 21.51 24.71 -38.69
C ARG A 390 21.82 24.68 -37.20
N ASP A 391 23.07 24.68 -36.87
CA ASP A 391 23.57 24.55 -35.51
C ASP A 391 22.96 23.33 -34.78
N ARG A 392 22.08 23.56 -33.84
CA ARG A 392 21.36 22.52 -33.07
C ARG A 392 20.01 22.16 -33.68
N ASP A 393 19.52 22.95 -34.62
CA ASP A 393 18.18 22.80 -35.16
C ASP A 393 18.18 22.13 -36.54
N GLU A 394 17.27 21.17 -36.70
CA GLU A 394 16.99 20.51 -37.96
C GLU A 394 15.82 21.22 -38.65
N VAL A 395 16.14 22.00 -39.68
CA VAL A 395 15.16 22.80 -40.45
C VAL A 395 14.63 21.96 -41.60
N LYS A 396 13.32 21.72 -41.62
CA LYS A 396 12.61 21.00 -42.69
C LYS A 396 12.03 21.99 -43.68
N VAL A 397 12.40 21.85 -44.94
CA VAL A 397 11.80 22.60 -46.04
C VAL A 397 10.59 21.83 -46.55
N MET A 398 9.39 22.35 -46.29
CA MET A 398 8.12 21.71 -46.64
C MET A 398 7.44 22.46 -47.78
N LEU A 399 7.09 21.73 -48.83
CA LEU A 399 6.24 22.23 -49.93
C LEU A 399 4.81 21.76 -49.73
N ARG A 400 3.85 22.69 -49.70
CA ARG A 400 2.43 22.41 -49.54
C ARG A 400 1.57 23.53 -50.09
N TYR A 401 0.28 23.27 -50.28
CA TYR A 401 -0.67 24.29 -50.71
C TYR A 401 -0.78 25.46 -49.72
N PRO A 402 -1.13 26.67 -50.22
CA PRO A 402 -1.38 27.82 -49.35
C PRO A 402 -2.41 27.51 -48.25
N LEU A 403 -2.28 28.20 -47.12
CA LEU A 403 -3.16 27.94 -45.97
C LEU A 403 -4.64 28.14 -46.29
N ALA A 404 -4.99 29.09 -47.14
CA ALA A 404 -6.37 29.34 -47.57
C ALA A 404 -6.98 28.11 -48.24
N ASP A 405 -6.24 27.40 -49.07
CA ASP A 405 -6.69 26.22 -49.82
C ASP A 405 -6.74 24.94 -48.97
N ARG A 406 -6.18 24.97 -47.76
CA ARG A 406 -6.13 23.83 -46.86
C ARG A 406 -7.09 23.93 -45.67
N LYS A 407 -7.79 25.09 -45.50
CA LYS A 407 -8.66 25.33 -44.33
C LYS A 407 -10.09 24.78 -44.49
N THR A 408 -10.54 24.57 -45.72
CA THR A 408 -11.92 24.18 -46.00
C THR A 408 -11.99 22.83 -46.70
N LEU A 409 -13.06 22.08 -46.46
CA LEU A 409 -13.32 20.81 -47.17
C LEU A 409 -13.70 21.04 -48.64
N THR A 410 -14.28 22.20 -48.97
CA THR A 410 -14.59 22.60 -50.35
C THR A 410 -13.37 22.72 -51.23
N ALA A 411 -12.18 22.95 -50.67
CA ALA A 411 -10.94 22.94 -51.42
C ALA A 411 -10.56 21.55 -51.98
N LEU A 412 -11.12 20.47 -51.37
CA LEU A 412 -10.97 19.11 -51.90
C LEU A 412 -11.63 18.90 -53.26
N ASP A 413 -12.76 19.55 -53.52
CA ASP A 413 -13.50 19.41 -54.78
C ASP A 413 -12.66 19.99 -55.95
N ASN A 414 -11.84 21.00 -55.68
CA ASN A 414 -10.98 21.65 -56.65
C ASN A 414 -9.59 20.98 -56.79
N LEU A 415 -9.27 20.01 -55.92
CA LEU A 415 -7.98 19.32 -55.96
C LEU A 415 -7.86 18.50 -57.25
N ARG A 416 -6.83 18.75 -58.02
CA ARG A 416 -6.51 17.98 -59.22
C ARG A 416 -5.58 16.84 -58.91
N ILE A 417 -5.97 15.64 -59.32
CA ILE A 417 -5.18 14.41 -59.19
C ILE A 417 -4.56 14.10 -60.54
N ARG A 418 -3.26 13.89 -60.56
CA ARG A 418 -2.50 13.55 -61.76
C ARG A 418 -2.34 12.05 -61.89
N SER A 419 -2.75 11.50 -63.03
CA SER A 419 -2.55 10.10 -63.36
C SER A 419 -1.06 9.83 -63.72
N PRO A 420 -0.62 8.56 -63.70
CA PRO A 420 0.72 8.18 -64.15
C PRO A 420 1.02 8.62 -65.60
N ASN A 421 0.00 8.73 -66.42
CA ASN A 421 0.10 9.17 -67.82
C ASN A 421 0.07 10.69 -68.00
N GLY A 422 0.10 11.47 -66.87
CA GLY A 422 0.12 12.94 -66.91
C GLY A 422 -1.25 13.62 -67.07
N ILE A 423 -2.36 12.87 -67.16
CA ILE A 423 -3.71 13.43 -67.23
C ILE A 423 -4.14 13.93 -65.86
N GLU A 424 -4.66 15.16 -65.80
CA GLU A 424 -5.19 15.76 -64.56
C GLU A 424 -6.72 15.71 -64.55
N ALA A 425 -7.28 15.19 -63.48
CA ALA A 425 -8.72 15.13 -63.25
C ALA A 425 -9.09 15.65 -61.83
N PRO A 426 -10.25 16.29 -61.64
CA PRO A 426 -10.71 16.68 -60.32
C PRO A 426 -10.85 15.47 -59.39
N LEU A 427 -10.54 15.65 -58.08
CA LEU A 427 -10.66 14.59 -57.09
C LEU A 427 -12.08 13.99 -57.08
N ALA A 428 -13.08 14.83 -57.21
CA ALA A 428 -14.50 14.42 -57.19
C ALA A 428 -14.88 13.45 -58.30
N GLU A 429 -14.16 13.47 -59.45
CA GLU A 429 -14.39 12.54 -60.57
C GLU A 429 -13.70 11.19 -60.36
N VAL A 430 -12.51 11.17 -59.72
CA VAL A 430 -11.70 9.98 -59.58
C VAL A 430 -11.90 9.25 -58.25
N ALA A 431 -12.47 9.91 -57.22
CA ALA A 431 -12.68 9.35 -55.91
C ALA A 431 -13.97 9.85 -55.23
N THR A 432 -14.52 9.02 -54.35
CA THR A 432 -15.53 9.46 -53.37
C THR A 432 -14.82 9.74 -52.06
N VAL A 433 -15.25 10.83 -51.39
CA VAL A 433 -14.75 11.25 -50.08
C VAL A 433 -15.82 11.01 -49.05
N GLU A 434 -15.57 10.11 -48.10
CA GLU A 434 -16.45 9.82 -46.99
C GLU A 434 -15.81 10.34 -45.68
N LEU A 435 -16.60 11.11 -44.92
CA LEU A 435 -16.18 11.52 -43.57
C LEU A 435 -16.30 10.36 -42.61
N GLY A 436 -15.21 10.01 -41.95
CA GLY A 436 -15.17 8.97 -40.95
C GLY A 436 -14.43 9.44 -39.69
N ARG A 437 -14.29 8.52 -38.75
CA ARG A 437 -13.39 8.67 -37.61
C ARG A 437 -12.38 7.51 -37.61
N GLY A 438 -11.12 7.82 -37.50
CA GLY A 438 -10.06 6.84 -37.34
C GLY A 438 -10.01 6.29 -35.92
N TYR A 439 -9.32 5.18 -35.73
CA TYR A 439 -9.05 4.60 -34.41
C TYR A 439 -7.60 4.90 -34.05
N PRO A 440 -7.31 5.89 -33.18
CA PRO A 440 -5.91 6.26 -32.91
C PRO A 440 -5.19 5.17 -32.11
N THR A 441 -5.90 4.48 -31.22
CA THR A 441 -5.34 3.44 -30.38
C THR A 441 -6.37 2.31 -30.17
N ILE A 442 -5.90 1.08 -30.32
CA ILE A 442 -6.68 -0.13 -30.01
C ILE A 442 -6.01 -0.82 -28.82
N ASN A 443 -6.63 -0.75 -27.67
CA ASN A 443 -6.15 -1.45 -26.48
C ASN A 443 -6.65 -2.90 -26.49
N ARG A 444 -5.76 -3.82 -26.14
CA ARG A 444 -6.07 -5.25 -26.03
C ARG A 444 -5.47 -5.83 -24.76
N ALA A 445 -6.25 -6.65 -24.07
CA ALA A 445 -5.80 -7.50 -22.99
C ALA A 445 -6.31 -8.92 -23.24
N ASN A 446 -5.46 -9.92 -23.01
CA ASN A 446 -5.80 -11.34 -23.21
C ASN A 446 -6.45 -11.63 -24.57
N ARG A 447 -5.93 -11.05 -25.65
CA ARG A 447 -6.39 -11.15 -27.05
C ARG A 447 -7.74 -10.50 -27.36
N ASN A 448 -8.47 -9.98 -26.37
CA ASN A 448 -9.72 -9.24 -26.56
C ASN A 448 -9.47 -7.73 -26.64
N ARG A 449 -10.31 -7.01 -27.38
CA ARG A 449 -10.38 -5.54 -27.26
C ARG A 449 -10.87 -5.16 -25.90
N ILE A 450 -10.31 -4.09 -25.35
CA ILE A 450 -10.73 -3.53 -24.08
C ILE A 450 -11.01 -2.03 -24.19
N ILE A 451 -11.98 -1.58 -23.42
CA ILE A 451 -12.22 -0.18 -23.10
C ILE A 451 -12.25 -0.06 -21.59
N ASN A 452 -11.42 0.82 -21.03
CA ASN A 452 -11.45 1.13 -19.61
C ASN A 452 -12.24 2.41 -19.39
N VAL A 453 -13.18 2.38 -18.46
CA VAL A 453 -13.85 3.56 -17.93
C VAL A 453 -13.24 3.88 -16.58
N GLN A 454 -12.73 5.10 -16.45
CA GLN A 454 -11.93 5.53 -15.32
C GLN A 454 -12.51 6.78 -14.69
N SER A 455 -12.37 6.89 -13.37
CA SER A 455 -12.65 8.13 -12.63
C SER A 455 -11.62 8.39 -11.56
N SER A 456 -11.36 9.67 -11.29
CA SER A 456 -10.70 10.15 -10.09
C SER A 456 -11.72 10.35 -8.98
N ALA A 457 -11.30 10.44 -7.73
CA ALA A 457 -12.18 10.69 -6.61
C ALA A 457 -11.54 11.62 -5.58
N ASP A 458 -12.37 12.47 -5.00
CA ASP A 458 -12.06 13.10 -3.73
C ASP A 458 -12.23 12.05 -2.61
N LYS A 459 -11.14 11.58 -2.06
CA LYS A 459 -11.11 10.52 -1.03
C LYS A 459 -11.76 10.94 0.30
N VAL A 460 -12.03 12.22 0.48
CA VAL A 460 -12.72 12.74 1.68
C VAL A 460 -14.24 12.64 1.50
N VAL A 461 -14.73 12.93 0.30
CA VAL A 461 -16.17 12.95 -0.03
C VAL A 461 -16.65 11.59 -0.53
N ALA A 462 -15.95 11.00 -1.49
CA ALA A 462 -16.35 9.77 -2.16
C ALA A 462 -16.05 8.52 -1.30
N LYS A 463 -17.09 7.79 -0.93
CA LYS A 463 -17.00 6.49 -0.25
C LYS A 463 -16.76 5.39 -1.28
N ILE A 464 -15.54 5.29 -1.81
CA ILE A 464 -15.16 4.36 -2.89
C ILE A 464 -15.64 2.92 -2.65
N PRO A 465 -15.45 2.30 -1.45
CA PRO A 465 -15.92 0.93 -1.22
C PRO A 465 -17.42 0.75 -1.43
N SER A 466 -18.24 1.73 -1.01
CA SER A 466 -19.70 1.68 -1.17
C SER A 466 -20.11 1.84 -2.63
N ILE A 467 -19.43 2.73 -3.37
CA ILE A 467 -19.67 2.93 -4.81
C ILE A 467 -19.34 1.65 -5.58
N GLU A 468 -18.20 1.03 -5.31
CA GLU A 468 -17.80 -0.22 -5.97
C GLU A 468 -18.73 -1.39 -5.62
N GLN A 469 -19.23 -1.44 -4.39
CA GLN A 469 -20.20 -2.45 -3.97
C GLN A 469 -21.52 -2.27 -4.73
N ASP A 470 -22.01 -1.04 -4.87
CA ASP A 470 -23.22 -0.77 -5.65
C ASP A 470 -23.03 -1.09 -7.13
N LEU A 471 -21.90 -0.71 -7.71
CA LEU A 471 -21.58 -1.08 -9.09
C LEU A 471 -21.55 -2.60 -9.29
N ASP A 472 -20.92 -3.34 -8.40
CA ASP A 472 -20.73 -4.79 -8.52
C ASP A 472 -22.02 -5.58 -8.23
N ALA A 473 -22.78 -5.16 -7.22
CA ALA A 473 -24.00 -5.85 -6.78
C ALA A 473 -25.23 -5.52 -7.64
N ASN A 474 -25.35 -4.28 -8.12
CA ASN A 474 -26.57 -3.80 -8.74
C ASN A 474 -26.37 -3.44 -10.23
N PHE A 475 -25.35 -2.64 -10.54
CA PHE A 475 -25.24 -2.02 -11.86
C PHE A 475 -24.59 -2.95 -12.91
N ILE A 476 -23.48 -3.60 -12.59
CA ILE A 476 -22.78 -4.50 -13.52
C ILE A 476 -23.63 -5.73 -13.89
N PRO A 477 -24.40 -6.37 -12.98
CA PRO A 477 -25.32 -7.45 -13.36
C PRO A 477 -26.38 -7.00 -14.38
N ALA A 478 -26.99 -5.82 -14.18
CA ALA A 478 -27.94 -5.26 -15.15
C ALA A 478 -27.30 -4.96 -16.52
N LEU A 479 -26.03 -4.50 -16.53
CA LEU A 479 -25.29 -4.33 -17.77
C LEU A 479 -24.97 -5.66 -18.47
N ARG A 480 -24.69 -6.73 -17.74
CA ARG A 480 -24.45 -8.06 -18.30
C ARG A 480 -25.72 -8.62 -18.99
N GLU A 481 -26.88 -8.38 -18.44
CA GLU A 481 -28.15 -8.74 -19.08
C GLU A 481 -28.37 -7.96 -20.38
N LYS A 482 -28.08 -6.65 -20.38
CA LYS A 482 -28.22 -5.79 -21.56
C LYS A 482 -27.16 -6.10 -22.63
N PHE A 483 -25.96 -6.49 -22.22
CA PHE A 483 -24.80 -6.73 -23.09
C PHE A 483 -24.16 -8.12 -22.82
N PRO A 484 -24.83 -9.24 -23.13
CA PRO A 484 -24.41 -10.59 -22.72
C PRO A 484 -23.05 -11.03 -23.28
N ASN A 485 -22.59 -10.42 -24.38
CA ASN A 485 -21.32 -10.76 -25.04
C ASN A 485 -20.13 -9.91 -24.56
N LEU A 486 -20.36 -9.03 -23.59
CA LEU A 486 -19.32 -8.21 -22.98
C LEU A 486 -18.96 -8.74 -21.60
N ARG A 487 -17.68 -8.65 -21.27
CA ARG A 487 -17.18 -8.95 -19.92
C ARG A 487 -16.82 -7.65 -19.24
N PHE A 488 -17.22 -7.53 -17.98
CA PHE A 488 -16.92 -6.39 -17.13
C PHE A 488 -16.08 -6.87 -15.96
N SER A 489 -14.97 -6.18 -15.71
CA SER A 489 -14.08 -6.48 -14.59
C SER A 489 -13.52 -5.19 -14.00
N PHE A 490 -13.40 -5.15 -12.68
CA PHE A 490 -12.66 -4.09 -12.03
C PHE A 490 -11.16 -4.37 -12.19
N VAL A 491 -10.41 -3.32 -12.52
CA VAL A 491 -8.96 -3.35 -12.66
C VAL A 491 -8.32 -2.26 -11.78
N GLY A 492 -7.02 -2.03 -11.90
CA GLY A 492 -6.33 -1.04 -11.08
C GLY A 492 -6.21 -1.42 -9.61
N GLU A 493 -6.35 -0.44 -8.71
CA GLU A 493 -6.17 -0.63 -7.26
C GLU A 493 -7.04 -1.75 -6.67
N ARG A 494 -8.31 -1.82 -7.07
CA ARG A 494 -9.23 -2.85 -6.56
C ARG A 494 -8.76 -4.26 -6.85
N LYS A 495 -8.30 -4.52 -8.07
CA LYS A 495 -7.79 -5.83 -8.46
C LYS A 495 -6.52 -6.19 -7.71
N GLU A 496 -5.58 -5.25 -7.65
CA GLU A 496 -4.31 -5.44 -6.93
C GLU A 496 -4.54 -5.68 -5.44
N GLN A 497 -5.46 -4.94 -4.83
CA GLN A 497 -5.85 -5.15 -3.43
C GLN A 497 -6.45 -6.55 -3.22
N SER A 498 -7.42 -6.93 -4.06
CA SER A 498 -8.08 -8.23 -3.96
C SER A 498 -7.10 -9.40 -4.14
N GLU A 499 -6.17 -9.30 -5.08
CA GLU A 499 -5.11 -10.28 -5.29
C GLU A 499 -4.16 -10.35 -4.09
N SER A 500 -3.77 -9.19 -3.53
CA SER A 500 -2.93 -9.12 -2.33
C SER A 500 -3.63 -9.69 -1.09
N ASP A 501 -4.89 -9.33 -0.88
CA ASP A 501 -5.66 -9.79 0.28
C ASP A 501 -5.89 -11.30 0.22
N SER A 502 -6.21 -11.83 -0.97
CA SER A 502 -6.36 -13.28 -1.18
C SER A 502 -5.04 -14.03 -1.00
N GLY A 503 -3.95 -13.48 -1.54
CA GLY A 503 -2.60 -14.03 -1.36
C GLY A 503 -2.17 -14.04 0.11
N LEU A 504 -2.42 -12.93 0.81
CA LEU A 504 -2.12 -12.81 2.24
C LEU A 504 -2.97 -13.77 3.09
N ALA A 505 -4.26 -13.92 2.78
CA ALA A 505 -5.15 -14.84 3.47
C ALA A 505 -4.71 -16.31 3.28
N GLN A 506 -4.36 -16.71 2.06
CA GLN A 506 -3.89 -18.06 1.77
C GLN A 506 -2.54 -18.35 2.45
N ALA A 507 -1.54 -17.51 2.22
CA ALA A 507 -0.22 -17.67 2.82
C ALA A 507 -0.26 -17.52 4.34
N GLY A 508 -1.08 -16.60 4.86
CA GLY A 508 -1.32 -16.42 6.29
C GLY A 508 -1.97 -17.63 6.94
N GLY A 509 -2.98 -18.24 6.29
CA GLY A 509 -3.61 -19.47 6.75
C GLY A 509 -2.62 -20.63 6.88
N ILE A 510 -1.76 -20.81 5.87
CA ILE A 510 -0.68 -21.82 5.90
C ILE A 510 0.31 -21.51 7.04
N SER A 511 0.73 -20.26 7.19
CA SER A 511 1.63 -19.87 8.28
C SER A 511 1.03 -20.10 9.66
N LEU A 512 -0.24 -19.76 9.86
CA LEU A 512 -0.93 -20.04 11.12
C LEU A 512 -0.99 -21.55 11.42
N PHE A 513 -1.21 -22.39 10.41
CA PHE A 513 -1.16 -23.83 10.57
C PHE A 513 0.24 -24.32 10.95
N VAL A 514 1.29 -23.83 10.31
CA VAL A 514 2.69 -24.17 10.63
C VAL A 514 3.05 -23.69 12.04
N ILE A 515 2.63 -22.47 12.41
CA ILE A 515 2.82 -21.94 13.76
C ILE A 515 2.13 -22.84 14.80
N TYR A 516 0.88 -23.26 14.53
CA TYR A 516 0.17 -24.21 15.40
C TYR A 516 0.96 -25.50 15.59
N ALA A 517 1.45 -26.09 14.48
CA ALA A 517 2.24 -27.31 14.53
C ALA A 517 3.55 -27.12 15.32
N LEU A 518 4.26 -26.02 15.11
CA LEU A 518 5.48 -25.68 15.85
C LEU A 518 5.21 -25.51 17.34
N LEU A 519 4.08 -24.91 17.73
CA LEU A 519 3.70 -24.76 19.13
C LEU A 519 3.27 -26.08 19.78
N ALA A 520 2.64 -27.00 19.02
CA ALA A 520 2.20 -28.29 19.53
C ALA A 520 3.37 -29.18 20.00
N ILE A 521 4.55 -29.04 19.38
CA ILE A 521 5.74 -29.83 19.69
C ILE A 521 6.24 -29.59 21.14
N PRO A 522 6.60 -28.34 21.56
CA PRO A 522 7.11 -28.09 22.91
C PRO A 522 6.07 -28.31 24.02
N PHE A 523 4.81 -28.07 23.72
CA PHE A 523 3.75 -28.21 24.71
C PHE A 523 3.20 -29.65 24.83
N ARG A 524 3.46 -30.50 23.83
CA ARG A 524 2.86 -31.85 23.73
C ARG A 524 1.35 -31.85 24.00
N SER A 525 0.69 -30.81 23.45
CA SER A 525 -0.72 -30.54 23.64
C SER A 525 -1.32 -29.91 22.39
N TYR A 526 -2.51 -30.32 21.99
CA TYR A 526 -3.25 -29.71 20.90
C TYR A 526 -4.06 -28.47 21.31
N LEU A 527 -4.38 -28.31 22.60
CA LEU A 527 -5.21 -27.21 23.09
C LEU A 527 -4.41 -25.97 23.48
N GLN A 528 -3.18 -26.12 23.98
CA GLN A 528 -2.35 -24.99 24.38
C GLN A 528 -1.91 -24.09 23.22
N PRO A 529 -1.58 -24.61 22.02
CA PRO A 529 -1.37 -23.79 20.85
C PRO A 529 -2.57 -22.91 20.49
N PHE A 530 -3.79 -23.43 20.54
CA PHE A 530 -5.01 -22.64 20.32
C PHE A 530 -5.15 -21.51 21.33
N LEU A 531 -4.84 -21.76 22.61
CA LEU A 531 -4.84 -20.72 23.64
C LEU A 531 -3.88 -19.59 23.29
N ILE A 532 -2.64 -19.90 22.87
CA ILE A 532 -1.64 -18.91 22.48
C ILE A 532 -2.09 -18.14 21.24
N MET A 533 -2.57 -18.84 20.22
CA MET A 533 -3.01 -18.23 18.98
C MET A 533 -4.29 -17.40 19.12
N SER A 534 -5.17 -17.72 20.07
CA SER A 534 -6.40 -16.95 20.31
C SER A 534 -6.15 -15.51 20.78
N VAL A 535 -4.92 -15.20 21.17
CA VAL A 535 -4.51 -13.85 21.59
C VAL A 535 -4.21 -12.94 20.39
N ILE A 536 -3.85 -13.51 19.23
CA ILE A 536 -3.44 -12.78 18.03
C ILE A 536 -4.45 -11.69 17.61
N PRO A 537 -5.77 -11.96 17.49
CA PRO A 537 -6.74 -10.97 17.04
C PRO A 537 -6.80 -9.71 17.91
N PHE A 538 -6.49 -9.84 19.19
CA PHE A 538 -6.57 -8.71 20.13
C PHE A 538 -5.48 -7.67 19.92
N GLY A 539 -4.38 -8.01 19.22
CA GLY A 539 -3.37 -7.05 18.78
C GLY A 539 -3.94 -5.95 17.87
N LEU A 540 -5.04 -6.25 17.17
CA LEU A 540 -5.78 -5.27 16.36
C LEU A 540 -6.28 -4.08 17.19
N ILE A 541 -6.64 -4.28 18.45
CA ILE A 541 -7.11 -3.21 19.34
C ILE A 541 -6.02 -2.14 19.48
N GLY A 542 -4.79 -2.56 19.78
CA GLY A 542 -3.65 -1.64 19.88
C GLY A 542 -3.35 -0.93 18.56
N ALA A 543 -3.34 -1.67 17.46
CA ALA A 543 -3.12 -1.10 16.14
C ALA A 543 -4.16 -0.02 15.80
N VAL A 544 -5.45 -0.27 16.02
CA VAL A 544 -6.53 0.69 15.77
C VAL A 544 -6.40 1.92 16.66
N LEU A 545 -6.12 1.73 17.95
CA LEU A 545 -5.89 2.85 18.87
C LEU A 545 -4.70 3.73 18.41
N GLY A 546 -3.62 3.11 17.93
CA GLY A 546 -2.48 3.83 17.38
C GLY A 546 -2.84 4.64 16.13
N HIS A 547 -3.62 4.06 15.21
CA HIS A 547 -4.08 4.77 14.01
C HIS A 547 -4.99 5.95 14.35
N LEU A 548 -5.88 5.80 15.33
CA LEU A 548 -6.72 6.89 15.83
C LEU A 548 -5.89 8.01 16.47
N LEU A 549 -4.86 7.65 17.26
CA LEU A 549 -4.00 8.63 17.93
C LEU A 549 -3.15 9.46 16.95
N PHE A 550 -2.69 8.83 15.86
CA PHE A 550 -1.88 9.48 14.84
C PHE A 550 -2.71 10.03 13.67
N GLU A 551 -4.04 9.95 13.75
CA GLU A 551 -4.97 10.38 12.68
C GLU A 551 -4.62 9.77 11.31
N MET A 552 -4.04 8.57 11.30
CA MET A 552 -3.63 7.87 10.09
C MET A 552 -4.64 6.79 9.72
N PRO A 553 -5.03 6.69 8.43
CA PRO A 553 -5.95 5.67 8.00
C PRO A 553 -5.34 4.26 8.05
N LEU A 554 -6.18 3.27 8.35
CA LEU A 554 -5.82 1.87 8.13
C LEU A 554 -5.58 1.64 6.64
N SER A 555 -4.48 1.00 6.31
CA SER A 555 -4.04 0.76 4.94
C SER A 555 -3.53 -0.67 4.77
N GLN A 556 -3.21 -1.06 3.56
CA GLN A 556 -2.60 -2.37 3.30
C GLN A 556 -1.28 -2.56 4.06
N LEU A 557 -0.52 -1.48 4.26
CA LEU A 557 0.71 -1.52 5.06
C LEU A 557 0.43 -1.78 6.55
N SER A 558 -0.70 -1.30 7.07
CA SER A 558 -1.15 -1.62 8.43
C SER A 558 -1.43 -3.12 8.58
N HIS A 559 -2.02 -3.77 7.57
CA HIS A 559 -2.24 -5.23 7.58
C HIS A 559 -0.92 -6.01 7.61
N PHE A 560 0.11 -5.55 6.88
CA PHE A 560 1.44 -6.16 6.97
C PHE A 560 2.07 -5.98 8.36
N GLY A 561 1.83 -4.84 9.00
CA GLY A 561 2.20 -4.61 10.38
C GLY A 561 1.53 -5.58 11.35
N LEU A 562 0.24 -5.89 11.15
CA LEU A 562 -0.49 -6.88 11.95
C LEU A 562 0.05 -8.30 11.75
N VAL A 563 0.46 -8.66 10.54
CA VAL A 563 1.12 -9.95 10.27
C VAL A 563 2.44 -10.05 11.04
N ALA A 564 3.26 -9.01 11.00
CA ALA A 564 4.51 -8.95 11.77
C ALA A 564 4.26 -9.02 13.29
N LEU A 565 3.26 -8.31 13.78
CA LEU A 565 2.84 -8.32 15.18
C LEU A 565 2.47 -9.72 15.67
N THR A 566 1.91 -10.58 14.81
CA THR A 566 1.53 -11.96 15.16
C THR A 566 2.71 -12.73 15.73
N GLY A 567 3.90 -12.61 15.14
CA GLY A 567 5.11 -13.29 15.63
C GLY A 567 5.53 -12.85 17.03
N VAL A 568 5.46 -11.55 17.31
CA VAL A 568 5.83 -10.97 18.61
C VAL A 568 4.85 -11.39 19.72
N VAL A 569 3.54 -11.31 19.43
CA VAL A 569 2.49 -11.70 20.40
C VAL A 569 2.58 -13.18 20.79
N ILE A 570 2.90 -14.04 19.81
CA ILE A 570 3.07 -15.48 20.06
C ILE A 570 4.29 -15.73 20.94
N ASN A 571 5.41 -15.04 20.70
CA ASN A 571 6.64 -15.16 21.48
C ASN A 571 6.38 -14.95 22.97
N ASP A 572 5.80 -13.82 23.35
CA ASP A 572 5.50 -13.49 24.75
C ASP A 572 4.52 -14.47 25.39
N SER A 573 3.47 -14.84 24.65
CA SER A 573 2.45 -15.78 25.13
C SER A 573 3.00 -17.19 25.31
N LEU A 574 3.90 -17.65 24.43
CA LEU A 574 4.56 -18.95 24.52
C LEU A 574 5.41 -19.04 25.79
N VAL A 575 6.24 -18.03 26.05
CA VAL A 575 7.10 -17.97 27.24
C VAL A 575 6.26 -17.94 28.52
N MET A 576 5.13 -17.21 28.52
CA MET A 576 4.19 -17.16 29.65
C MET A 576 3.58 -18.54 29.93
N VAL A 577 2.99 -19.19 28.92
CA VAL A 577 2.35 -20.51 29.06
C VAL A 577 3.35 -21.59 29.46
N HIS A 578 4.58 -21.53 28.90
CA HIS A 578 5.64 -22.47 29.27
C HIS A 578 5.99 -22.36 30.78
N TYR A 579 6.09 -21.12 31.28
CA TYR A 579 6.37 -20.90 32.71
C TYR A 579 5.22 -21.38 33.61
N VAL A 580 3.95 -21.14 33.22
CA VAL A 580 2.80 -21.69 33.95
C VAL A 580 2.87 -23.21 33.99
N ASN A 581 3.16 -23.87 32.85
CA ASN A 581 3.29 -25.34 32.80
C ASN A 581 4.39 -25.89 33.71
N GLN A 582 5.50 -25.15 33.79
CA GLN A 582 6.62 -25.54 34.66
C GLN A 582 6.20 -25.46 36.13
N ARG A 583 5.55 -24.36 36.54
CA ARG A 583 5.15 -24.13 37.91
C ARG A 583 3.91 -24.96 38.35
N ALA A 584 3.03 -25.26 37.42
CA ALA A 584 1.85 -26.10 37.71
C ALA A 584 2.21 -27.54 38.11
N LYS A 585 3.46 -27.96 37.98
CA LYS A 585 3.97 -29.23 38.52
C LYS A 585 4.26 -29.17 40.01
N GLU A 586 4.51 -27.97 40.55
CA GLU A 586 4.95 -27.75 41.94
C GLU A 586 3.83 -27.17 42.83
N VAL A 587 2.95 -26.34 42.24
CA VAL A 587 1.90 -25.61 42.97
C VAL A 587 0.56 -25.69 42.23
N PRO A 588 -0.58 -25.40 42.89
CA PRO A 588 -1.89 -25.37 42.23
C PRO A 588 -1.91 -24.41 41.03
N VAL A 589 -2.66 -24.75 39.97
CA VAL A 589 -2.68 -24.04 38.69
C VAL A 589 -2.97 -22.54 38.85
N MET A 590 -3.87 -22.16 39.75
CA MET A 590 -4.18 -20.75 40.05
C MET A 590 -2.94 -19.99 40.56
N GLU A 591 -2.19 -20.63 41.44
CA GLU A 591 -0.99 -20.04 42.03
C GLU A 591 0.15 -20.02 41.01
N ALA A 592 0.27 -21.09 40.20
CA ALA A 592 1.23 -21.14 39.08
C ALA A 592 1.00 -20.00 38.09
N ALA A 593 -0.24 -19.71 37.71
CA ALA A 593 -0.61 -18.60 36.82
C ALA A 593 -0.26 -17.23 37.44
N LYS A 594 -0.54 -17.04 38.74
CA LYS A 594 -0.17 -15.80 39.44
C LYS A 594 1.33 -15.62 39.54
N LEU A 595 2.09 -16.67 39.86
CA LEU A 595 3.54 -16.65 39.94
C LEU A 595 4.17 -16.38 38.54
N ALA A 596 3.60 -16.98 37.49
CA ALA A 596 4.05 -16.77 36.13
C ALA A 596 3.89 -15.29 35.69
N GLY A 597 2.71 -14.71 35.88
CA GLY A 597 2.49 -13.30 35.57
C GLY A 597 3.45 -12.38 36.32
N THR A 598 3.63 -12.62 37.63
CA THR A 598 4.55 -11.81 38.45
C THR A 598 6.01 -11.95 38.00
N ALA A 599 6.48 -13.18 37.75
CA ALA A 599 7.87 -13.45 37.39
C ALA A 599 8.22 -12.98 35.98
N ARG A 600 7.26 -13.00 35.06
CA ARG A 600 7.49 -12.61 33.66
C ARG A 600 7.13 -11.16 33.34
N PHE A 601 6.51 -10.44 34.28
CA PHE A 601 6.10 -9.05 34.09
C PHE A 601 7.24 -8.18 33.58
N ARG A 602 8.41 -8.27 34.25
CA ARG A 602 9.58 -7.44 33.92
C ARG A 602 10.10 -7.72 32.53
N ALA A 603 10.25 -9.01 32.17
CA ALA A 603 10.75 -9.39 30.86
C ALA A 603 9.81 -8.90 29.75
N ILE A 604 8.52 -9.22 29.83
CA ILE A 604 7.50 -8.88 28.82
C ILE A 604 7.34 -7.35 28.69
N LEU A 605 7.32 -6.61 29.82
CA LEU A 605 7.24 -5.15 29.74
C LEU A 605 8.49 -4.55 29.08
N LEU A 606 9.67 -5.08 29.38
CA LEU A 606 10.92 -4.56 28.82
C LEU A 606 11.02 -4.84 27.32
N THR A 607 10.66 -6.05 26.86
CA THR A 607 10.66 -6.41 25.43
C THR A 607 9.70 -5.52 24.66
N SER A 608 8.47 -5.36 25.14
CA SER A 608 7.46 -4.50 24.48
C SER A 608 7.89 -3.03 24.43
N LEU A 609 8.50 -2.53 25.51
CA LEU A 609 8.98 -1.15 25.57
C LEU A 609 10.18 -0.93 24.63
N THR A 610 11.13 -1.87 24.58
CA THR A 610 12.29 -1.77 23.66
C THR A 610 11.85 -1.79 22.20
N THR A 611 10.90 -2.65 21.84
CA THR A 611 10.33 -2.72 20.49
C THR A 611 9.59 -1.42 20.13
N PHE A 612 8.76 -0.91 21.05
CA PHE A 612 8.05 0.35 20.83
C PHE A 612 8.99 1.54 20.69
N VAL A 613 9.95 1.69 21.61
CA VAL A 613 10.95 2.77 21.59
C VAL A 613 11.82 2.69 20.33
N GLY A 614 12.17 1.49 19.87
CA GLY A 614 12.88 1.27 18.61
C GLY A 614 12.13 1.81 17.39
N LEU A 615 10.79 1.84 17.42
CA LEU A 615 9.94 2.36 16.34
C LEU A 615 9.63 3.87 16.47
N LEU A 616 9.90 4.50 17.64
CA LEU A 616 9.62 5.93 17.85
C LEU A 616 10.26 6.85 16.79
N PRO A 617 11.52 6.67 16.37
CA PRO A 617 12.11 7.54 15.35
C PRO A 617 11.27 7.59 14.07
N ILE A 618 10.76 6.46 13.59
CA ILE A 618 9.91 6.38 12.39
C ILE A 618 8.52 6.98 12.63
N LEU A 619 7.95 6.82 13.82
CA LEU A 619 6.64 7.36 14.16
C LEU A 619 6.60 8.89 14.13
N PHE A 620 7.69 9.53 14.55
CA PHE A 620 7.81 11.00 14.59
C PHE A 620 8.52 11.61 13.37
N GLU A 621 9.11 10.78 12.51
CA GLU A 621 9.74 11.24 11.28
C GLU A 621 8.71 11.86 10.32
N ARG A 622 9.05 13.02 9.73
CA ARG A 622 8.16 13.78 8.84
C ARG A 622 8.50 13.61 7.35
N SER A 623 9.64 12.99 7.03
CA SER A 623 10.06 12.80 5.64
C SER A 623 9.05 11.98 4.82
N LEU A 624 8.96 12.28 3.53
CA LEU A 624 8.10 11.59 2.57
C LEU A 624 8.26 10.06 2.63
N GLN A 625 9.52 9.62 2.74
CA GLN A 625 9.86 8.21 2.79
C GLN A 625 9.29 7.52 4.05
N ALA A 626 9.39 8.18 5.20
CA ALA A 626 8.87 7.63 6.45
C ALA A 626 7.34 7.55 6.46
N GLN A 627 6.65 8.53 5.87
CA GLN A 627 5.19 8.54 5.80
C GLN A 627 4.62 7.29 5.12
N PHE A 628 5.36 6.73 4.15
CA PHE A 628 5.00 5.48 3.49
C PHE A 628 4.94 4.28 4.45
N LEU A 629 5.89 4.17 5.38
CA LEU A 629 6.02 3.01 6.29
C LEU A 629 5.37 3.24 7.66
N LYS A 630 4.98 4.47 7.96
CA LYS A 630 4.38 4.87 9.24
C LYS A 630 3.16 4.03 9.66
N PRO A 631 2.17 3.71 8.79
CA PRO A 631 1.03 2.89 9.17
C PRO A 631 1.43 1.49 9.66
N MET A 632 2.46 0.91 9.05
CA MET A 632 3.01 -0.37 9.46
C MET A 632 3.70 -0.26 10.83
N ALA A 633 4.49 0.80 11.04
CA ALA A 633 5.15 1.07 12.33
C ALA A 633 4.15 1.32 13.45
N ILE A 634 3.05 2.05 13.19
CA ILE A 634 1.95 2.28 14.13
C ILE A 634 1.29 0.95 14.52
N ALA A 635 0.95 0.12 13.52
CA ALA A 635 0.30 -1.17 13.77
C ALA A 635 1.18 -2.09 14.62
N ILE A 636 2.48 -2.17 14.34
CA ILE A 636 3.42 -2.98 15.14
C ILE A 636 3.60 -2.37 16.54
N GLY A 637 3.95 -1.09 16.63
CA GLY A 637 4.33 -0.44 17.89
C GLY A 637 3.18 -0.43 18.91
N PHE A 638 2.02 0.10 18.52
CA PHE A 638 0.85 0.14 19.41
C PHE A 638 0.22 -1.25 19.61
N GLY A 639 0.31 -2.12 18.59
CA GLY A 639 -0.08 -3.51 18.70
C GLY A 639 0.73 -4.25 19.77
N VAL A 640 2.05 -4.09 19.80
CA VAL A 640 2.94 -4.70 20.81
C VAL A 640 2.65 -4.14 22.21
N LEU A 641 2.48 -2.81 22.35
CA LEU A 641 2.13 -2.23 23.65
C LEU A 641 0.83 -2.80 24.22
N PHE A 642 -0.20 -2.93 23.38
CA PHE A 642 -1.46 -3.49 23.83
C PHE A 642 -1.36 -5.00 24.08
N ALA A 643 -0.59 -5.72 23.27
CA ALA A 643 -0.32 -7.14 23.43
C ALA A 643 0.32 -7.46 24.79
N THR A 644 1.11 -6.54 25.36
CA THR A 644 1.67 -6.66 26.72
C THR A 644 0.57 -6.86 27.76
N PHE A 645 -0.48 -6.03 27.70
CA PHE A 645 -1.61 -6.15 28.63
C PHE A 645 -2.35 -7.47 28.43
N ILE A 646 -2.52 -7.90 27.18
CA ILE A 646 -3.16 -9.16 26.85
C ILE A 646 -2.35 -10.32 27.41
N THR A 647 -1.06 -10.36 27.14
CA THR A 647 -0.19 -11.46 27.59
C THR A 647 -0.11 -11.52 29.11
N LEU A 648 -0.03 -10.38 29.79
CA LEU A 648 0.10 -10.32 31.23
C LEU A 648 -1.22 -10.62 31.98
N LEU A 649 -2.38 -10.35 31.41
CA LEU A 649 -3.68 -10.49 32.06
C LEU A 649 -4.53 -11.60 31.46
N MET A 650 -4.71 -11.61 30.13
CA MET A 650 -5.63 -12.52 29.47
C MET A 650 -5.06 -13.94 29.33
N VAL A 651 -3.77 -14.09 28.99
CA VAL A 651 -3.15 -15.42 28.82
C VAL A 651 -3.24 -16.28 30.10
N PRO A 652 -2.90 -15.76 31.31
CA PRO A 652 -3.09 -16.50 32.54
C PRO A 652 -4.57 -16.86 32.83
N CYS A 653 -5.51 -15.97 32.49
CA CYS A 653 -6.96 -16.23 32.61
C CYS A 653 -7.42 -17.34 31.66
N LEU A 654 -7.01 -17.28 30.39
CA LEU A 654 -7.30 -18.30 29.37
C LEU A 654 -6.75 -19.67 29.78
N TYR A 655 -5.56 -19.70 30.39
CA TYR A 655 -4.96 -20.93 30.88
C TYR A 655 -5.84 -21.57 31.96
N LEU A 656 -6.37 -20.78 32.91
CA LEU A 656 -7.29 -21.27 33.95
C LEU A 656 -8.64 -21.73 33.37
N ILE A 657 -9.17 -21.02 32.39
CA ILE A 657 -10.39 -21.41 31.66
C ILE A 657 -10.18 -22.77 30.98
N LEU A 658 -9.00 -22.96 30.35
CA LEU A 658 -8.64 -24.23 29.74
C LEU A 658 -8.53 -25.36 30.76
N ASP A 659 -8.02 -25.09 31.98
CA ASP A 659 -7.97 -26.06 33.07
C ASP A 659 -9.37 -26.42 33.57
N ASP A 660 -10.28 -25.44 33.73
CA ASP A 660 -11.68 -25.67 34.05
C ASP A 660 -12.37 -26.56 33.01
N ALA A 661 -12.17 -26.25 31.71
CA ALA A 661 -12.73 -27.05 30.62
C ALA A 661 -12.23 -28.49 30.65
N LYS A 662 -10.94 -28.73 30.97
CA LYS A 662 -10.38 -30.06 31.12
C LYS A 662 -11.00 -30.79 32.33
N ARG A 663 -11.21 -30.11 33.44
CA ARG A 663 -11.86 -30.68 34.64
C ARG A 663 -13.29 -31.10 34.32
N ILE A 664 -14.07 -30.23 33.68
CA ILE A 664 -15.45 -30.52 33.27
C ILE A 664 -15.48 -31.70 32.28
N ALA A 665 -14.60 -31.72 31.28
CA ALA A 665 -14.51 -32.83 30.35
C ALA A 665 -14.17 -34.16 31.04
N ASN A 666 -13.25 -34.17 32.01
CA ASN A 666 -12.91 -35.36 32.78
C ASN A 666 -14.08 -35.86 33.61
N ILE A 667 -14.93 -34.96 34.15
CA ILE A 667 -16.15 -35.34 34.87
C ILE A 667 -17.18 -35.95 33.91
N ILE A 668 -17.41 -35.33 32.76
CA ILE A 668 -18.42 -35.79 31.78
C ILE A 668 -18.02 -37.12 31.15
N PHE A 669 -16.75 -37.30 30.78
CA PHE A 669 -16.27 -38.51 30.11
C PHE A 669 -15.78 -39.61 31.06
N GLY A 670 -16.07 -39.52 32.37
CA GLY A 670 -15.82 -40.58 33.34
C GLY A 670 -14.37 -41.00 33.51
N ARG A 671 -13.39 -40.19 33.10
CA ARG A 671 -11.96 -40.43 33.29
C ARG A 671 -11.52 -39.99 34.69
N ASN A 672 -12.08 -40.61 35.71
CA ASN A 672 -11.50 -40.56 37.05
C ASN A 672 -10.14 -41.31 37.01
N ARG A 673 -9.05 -40.61 36.70
CA ARG A 673 -7.74 -41.09 37.16
C ARG A 673 -7.72 -40.90 38.68
N ARG A 674 -7.95 -41.98 39.41
CA ARG A 674 -7.57 -42.12 40.83
C ARG A 674 -6.09 -41.69 40.93
N ALA A 675 -5.83 -40.94 41.97
CA ALA A 675 -4.62 -40.26 42.42
C ALA A 675 -3.29 -40.81 41.98
#